data_005f56a0479992dc9071593c621a9266
#
_entry.id   005f56a0479992dc9071593c621a9266
#
_cell.length_a   1.000
_cell.length_b   1.000
_cell.length_c   1.000
_cell.angle_alpha   90.00
_cell.angle_beta   90.00
_cell.angle_gamma   90.00
#
_symmetry.space_group_name_H-M   'P 1'
#
loop_
_entity.id
_entity.type
_entity.pdbx_description
1 polymer ?
#
loop_
_entity_poly.entity_id
_entity_poly.type
_entity_poly.pdbx_seq_one_letter_code
_entity_poly.pdbx_strand_id
1 'polypeptide(L)'
;MAKKKRRPLLKFPRRMQKKLIVMFTIVAGMLIGLIGRLMYIEYTSGEKYEKIVLSQQEYDSKVIPYQRGDIVDAKGTVMATSIAVYNVILDCSVLTSDEDYVAPTIQALVQCFPDLSSDELYGYVRNDPQNRYIVLKKKISYDEMQPFVELQDATDEKGRKVNPDIKGVWFEKEYQREYPYGSLASAVIGFTASGNVGVNGLENYYNSTLNGINGREFGYLNTDNNFEKTIKQATNGNNIVTTIDANIQSVVEGKIREFNEAYTGAYREGDAGASHIGVLIMDPNNGDVLAMANYPNFDLSNPRDLSAYYTEEELAAMDDDAKMDALNQLWQNFCVSYTYEPGSTAKPFTVSAGLETGTVTTADTYYCDGYETISGHDIHCVKRDGHGMETLEQTLMNSCNDALMQMSYKIGRDNFENYQQIFGFGQKTNIDLPGETRTDSLIYTGDNMTVVDLATNAFGQNFNTTMIQLATGFCSIVNGGKFYQPHVVKRITDENGNVVQEIQPTLLRETISESTSETLRQYMYSTVTSGTGATAKVDGYSMGGKTGTAQKAGRDGVNYLVSFIGFAPVDDPQLVIYCVVDEPNAVEQYHSSFAQNIVREILEEVLPYMNIYRDEQITGIHAGWDITGTDTGATAMTDVVNEETPVEEGLDVPDTTDTLPGNEEEAEGTDTPQDSGDTPQDNGDEPQDSGDTPQDNGDIPQDSGDIPQDNGQQ
;
A
#
# COMPACT_ATOMS: atom_id res chain seq x y z
N MET A 1 -25.92 25.20 -100.88
CA MET A 1 -25.23 24.38 -99.90
C MET A 1 -23.75 24.81 -99.83
N ALA A 2 -23.36 25.60 -98.82
CA ALA A 2 -21.98 26.11 -98.68
C ALA A 2 -21.16 25.15 -97.81
N LYS A 3 -20.11 24.55 -98.37
CA LYS A 3 -19.18 23.64 -97.66
C LYS A 3 -18.33 24.49 -96.69
N LYS A 4 -18.54 24.25 -95.33
CA LYS A 4 -17.69 24.77 -94.25
C LYS A 4 -16.27 24.22 -94.42
N LYS A 5 -15.28 25.05 -94.78
CA LYS A 5 -13.87 24.72 -94.73
C LYS A 5 -13.42 24.43 -93.32
N ARG A 6 -12.99 23.20 -93.05
CA ARG A 6 -12.28 22.81 -91.81
C ARG A 6 -10.96 23.57 -91.78
N ARG A 7 -10.73 24.38 -90.75
CA ARG A 7 -9.43 24.95 -90.45
C ARG A 7 -8.43 23.85 -90.14
N PRO A 8 -7.20 23.88 -90.70
CA PRO A 8 -6.19 22.86 -90.40
C PRO A 8 -5.74 23.05 -88.94
N LEU A 9 -5.68 21.95 -88.21
CA LEU A 9 -5.07 21.91 -86.89
C LEU A 9 -3.61 22.24 -86.97
N LEU A 10 -3.18 23.39 -86.44
CA LEU A 10 -1.80 23.79 -86.35
C LEU A 10 -1.03 22.77 -85.48
N LYS A 11 -0.12 22.00 -86.13
CA LYS A 11 0.78 21.09 -85.43
C LYS A 11 1.81 21.88 -84.65
N PHE A 12 1.88 21.72 -83.35
CA PHE A 12 2.94 22.38 -82.56
C PHE A 12 4.33 22.01 -83.03
N PRO A 13 5.25 23.01 -83.21
CA PRO A 13 6.61 22.76 -83.64
C PRO A 13 7.36 21.91 -82.58
N ARG A 14 8.25 20.99 -83.02
CA ARG A 14 8.97 20.04 -82.20
C ARG A 14 9.67 20.68 -80.95
N ARG A 15 10.12 21.93 -81.07
CA ARG A 15 10.71 22.70 -79.96
C ARG A 15 9.68 23.06 -78.90
N MET A 16 8.46 23.33 -79.28
CA MET A 16 7.36 23.66 -78.35
C MET A 16 6.80 22.41 -77.65
N GLN A 17 6.74 21.29 -78.38
CA GLN A 17 6.41 19.98 -77.77
C GLN A 17 7.41 19.57 -76.70
N LYS A 18 8.74 19.73 -76.95
CA LYS A 18 9.75 19.44 -75.90
C LYS A 18 9.63 20.34 -74.68
N LYS A 19 9.37 21.65 -74.87
CA LYS A 19 9.14 22.59 -73.76
C LYS A 19 7.88 22.21 -72.95
N LEU A 20 6.79 21.80 -73.62
CA LEU A 20 5.57 21.35 -73.00
C LEU A 20 5.77 20.03 -72.19
N ILE A 21 6.51 19.07 -72.73
CA ILE A 21 6.87 17.82 -72.04
C ILE A 21 7.70 18.12 -70.78
N VAL A 22 8.73 18.99 -70.91
CA VAL A 22 9.55 19.39 -69.75
C VAL A 22 8.72 20.09 -68.70
N MET A 23 7.84 21.00 -69.08
CA MET A 23 6.95 21.69 -68.14
C MET A 23 5.97 20.72 -67.48
N PHE A 24 5.42 19.75 -68.25
CA PHE A 24 4.52 18.73 -67.71
C PHE A 24 5.26 17.78 -66.74
N THR A 25 6.50 17.42 -67.05
CA THR A 25 7.33 16.60 -66.17
C THR A 25 7.66 17.33 -64.86
N ILE A 26 7.94 18.63 -64.91
CA ILE A 26 8.17 19.43 -63.70
C ILE A 26 6.88 19.52 -62.85
N VAL A 27 5.72 19.78 -63.46
CA VAL A 27 4.43 19.83 -62.75
C VAL A 27 4.06 18.47 -62.19
N ALA A 28 4.28 17.38 -62.92
CA ALA A 28 4.05 16.02 -62.43
C ALA A 28 4.98 15.67 -61.26
N GLY A 29 6.27 16.08 -61.34
CA GLY A 29 7.22 15.92 -60.22
C GLY A 29 6.80 16.68 -58.96
N MET A 30 6.31 17.92 -59.12
CA MET A 30 5.76 18.69 -57.99
C MET A 30 4.52 18.06 -57.38
N LEU A 31 3.61 17.51 -58.19
CA LEU A 31 2.43 16.80 -57.73
C LEU A 31 2.79 15.53 -56.96
N ILE A 32 3.75 14.74 -57.45
CA ILE A 32 4.25 13.55 -56.76
C ILE A 32 4.90 13.94 -55.42
N GLY A 33 5.70 15.02 -55.42
CA GLY A 33 6.27 15.56 -54.18
C GLY A 33 5.22 16.02 -53.15
N LEU A 34 4.15 16.65 -53.63
CA LEU A 34 3.00 17.05 -52.78
C LEU A 34 2.26 15.84 -52.22
N ILE A 35 2.03 14.81 -53.03
CA ILE A 35 1.39 13.56 -52.56
C ILE A 35 2.28 12.88 -51.53
N GLY A 36 3.59 12.78 -51.79
CA GLY A 36 4.54 12.22 -50.82
C GLY A 36 4.57 13.01 -49.50
N ARG A 37 4.50 14.34 -49.59
CA ARG A 37 4.43 15.21 -48.40
C ARG A 37 3.12 15.02 -47.62
N LEU A 38 2.00 14.88 -48.33
CA LEU A 38 0.70 14.59 -47.68
C LEU A 38 0.70 13.23 -46.97
N MET A 39 1.20 12.19 -47.64
CA MET A 39 1.35 10.86 -47.03
C MET A 39 2.26 10.89 -45.79
N TYR A 40 3.36 11.65 -45.86
CA TYR A 40 4.26 11.83 -44.74
C TYR A 40 3.57 12.54 -43.55
N ILE A 41 2.80 13.59 -43.82
CA ILE A 41 2.03 14.33 -42.79
C ILE A 41 0.94 13.41 -42.19
N GLU A 42 0.25 12.65 -43.02
CA GLU A 42 -0.77 11.69 -42.57
C GLU A 42 -0.15 10.63 -41.68
N TYR A 43 0.98 10.06 -42.04
CA TYR A 43 1.68 9.05 -41.27
C TYR A 43 2.25 9.58 -39.93
N THR A 44 2.87 10.79 -39.94
CA THR A 44 3.55 11.32 -38.74
C THR A 44 2.67 12.16 -37.83
N SER A 45 1.60 12.72 -38.35
CA SER A 45 0.80 13.72 -37.65
C SER A 45 -0.70 13.57 -37.88
N GLY A 46 -1.16 12.50 -38.54
CA GLY A 46 -2.55 12.24 -38.85
C GLY A 46 -3.45 12.34 -37.61
N GLU A 47 -3.11 11.62 -36.53
CA GLU A 47 -3.84 11.68 -35.25
C GLU A 47 -3.87 13.09 -34.63
N LYS A 48 -2.80 13.86 -34.75
CA LYS A 48 -2.74 15.23 -34.23
C LYS A 48 -3.65 16.17 -35.03
N TYR A 49 -3.67 16.06 -36.36
CA TYR A 49 -4.55 16.87 -37.20
C TYR A 49 -6.02 16.41 -37.07
N GLU A 50 -6.27 15.11 -36.93
CA GLU A 50 -7.59 14.59 -36.62
C GLU A 50 -8.11 15.16 -35.29
N LYS A 51 -7.27 15.19 -34.23
CA LYS A 51 -7.61 15.84 -32.96
C LYS A 51 -7.89 17.35 -33.11
N ILE A 52 -7.13 18.06 -33.92
CA ILE A 52 -7.34 19.50 -34.17
C ILE A 52 -8.63 19.75 -34.97
N VAL A 53 -8.91 18.95 -35.97
CA VAL A 53 -10.17 19.07 -36.75
C VAL A 53 -11.36 18.74 -35.87
N LEU A 54 -11.28 17.70 -35.05
CA LEU A 54 -12.31 17.31 -34.10
C LEU A 54 -12.54 18.38 -33.01
N SER A 55 -11.48 19.08 -32.56
CA SER A 55 -11.59 20.19 -31.60
C SER A 55 -12.16 21.47 -32.19
N GLN A 56 -12.07 21.67 -33.51
CA GLN A 56 -12.63 22.82 -34.21
C GLN A 56 -14.11 22.63 -34.62
N GLN A 57 -14.60 21.39 -34.63
CA GLN A 57 -16.01 21.08 -34.88
C GLN A 57 -16.74 20.94 -33.54
N GLU A 58 -16.91 22.03 -32.82
CA GLU A 58 -17.78 22.11 -31.63
C GLU A 58 -19.24 21.92 -32.00
N TYR A 59 -19.67 20.69 -32.27
CA TYR A 59 -21.05 20.29 -32.21
C TYR A 59 -21.19 18.97 -31.49
N ASP A 60 -21.75 19.05 -30.27
CA ASP A 60 -22.24 17.94 -29.46
C ASP A 60 -21.23 16.78 -29.26
N SER A 61 -20.14 17.05 -28.54
CA SER A 61 -19.18 16.01 -28.16
C SER A 61 -19.51 15.49 -26.77
N LYS A 62 -19.99 14.24 -26.68
CA LYS A 62 -20.27 13.54 -25.42
C LYS A 62 -19.11 12.62 -25.05
N VAL A 63 -18.63 12.72 -23.82
CA VAL A 63 -17.64 11.77 -23.28
C VAL A 63 -18.33 10.45 -23.00
N ILE A 64 -17.69 9.34 -23.40
CA ILE A 64 -18.08 7.97 -23.01
C ILE A 64 -17.07 7.55 -21.95
N PRO A 65 -17.47 7.45 -20.66
CA PRO A 65 -16.54 7.11 -19.59
C PRO A 65 -16.05 5.67 -19.74
N TYR A 66 -14.76 5.46 -19.44
CA TYR A 66 -14.21 4.12 -19.27
C TYR A 66 -14.60 3.54 -17.90
N GLN A 67 -14.62 2.24 -17.80
CA GLN A 67 -14.72 1.52 -16.54
C GLN A 67 -13.30 1.26 -15.98
N ARG A 68 -13.06 1.63 -14.71
CA ARG A 68 -11.82 1.28 -14.02
C ARG A 68 -11.80 -0.21 -13.73
N GLY A 69 -10.66 -0.87 -13.98
CA GLY A 69 -10.49 -2.31 -13.83
C GLY A 69 -10.78 -2.79 -12.42
N ASP A 70 -11.20 -4.03 -12.30
CA ASP A 70 -11.49 -4.67 -11.02
C ASP A 70 -10.21 -5.09 -10.30
N ILE A 71 -10.25 -5.11 -8.95
CA ILE A 71 -9.24 -5.75 -8.10
C ILE A 71 -9.92 -6.98 -7.53
N VAL A 72 -9.34 -8.16 -7.80
CA VAL A 72 -9.87 -9.44 -7.32
C VAL A 72 -8.81 -10.16 -6.48
N ASP A 73 -9.27 -11.00 -5.57
CA ASP A 73 -8.40 -11.85 -4.77
C ASP A 73 -7.77 -12.99 -5.60
N ALA A 74 -6.93 -13.81 -4.99
CA ALA A 74 -6.26 -14.94 -5.63
C ALA A 74 -7.23 -15.98 -6.24
N LYS A 75 -8.48 -16.04 -5.77
CA LYS A 75 -9.53 -16.97 -6.17
C LYS A 75 -10.62 -16.37 -7.06
N GLY A 76 -10.53 -15.08 -7.35
CA GLY A 76 -11.46 -14.34 -8.21
C GLY A 76 -12.60 -13.63 -7.45
N THR A 77 -12.52 -13.52 -6.13
CA THR A 77 -13.44 -12.70 -5.33
C THR A 77 -13.21 -11.23 -5.63
N VAL A 78 -14.26 -10.50 -6.00
CA VAL A 78 -14.16 -9.09 -6.36
C VAL A 78 -14.02 -8.23 -5.13
N MET A 79 -12.84 -7.63 -4.92
CA MET A 79 -12.53 -6.77 -3.78
C MET A 79 -12.80 -5.29 -4.06
N ALA A 80 -12.63 -4.87 -5.31
CA ALA A 80 -12.99 -3.53 -5.77
C ALA A 80 -13.48 -3.60 -7.21
N THR A 81 -14.60 -2.94 -7.50
CA THR A 81 -15.21 -2.88 -8.84
C THR A 81 -15.71 -1.49 -9.17
N SER A 82 -16.16 -1.27 -10.41
CA SER A 82 -16.73 -0.01 -10.86
C SER A 82 -18.14 -0.25 -11.40
N ILE A 83 -19.14 0.25 -10.68
CA ILE A 83 -20.54 0.16 -11.07
C ILE A 83 -20.98 1.38 -11.89
N ALA A 84 -21.88 1.15 -12.84
CA ALA A 84 -22.47 2.23 -13.63
C ALA A 84 -23.49 2.99 -12.79
N VAL A 85 -23.33 4.30 -12.73
CA VAL A 85 -24.26 5.25 -12.11
C VAL A 85 -24.62 6.35 -13.11
N TYR A 86 -25.70 7.06 -12.85
CA TYR A 86 -26.24 8.03 -13.80
C TYR A 86 -26.54 9.35 -13.11
N ASN A 87 -26.17 10.46 -13.77
CA ASN A 87 -26.60 11.79 -13.37
C ASN A 87 -27.84 12.17 -14.17
N VAL A 88 -28.87 12.71 -13.52
CA VAL A 88 -30.09 13.22 -14.16
C VAL A 88 -29.82 14.64 -14.59
N ILE A 89 -29.83 14.88 -15.89
CA ILE A 89 -29.56 16.20 -16.48
C ILE A 89 -30.83 16.79 -17.06
N LEU A 90 -31.07 18.07 -16.75
CA LEU A 90 -32.15 18.87 -17.29
C LEU A 90 -31.62 19.89 -18.30
N ASP A 91 -32.17 19.89 -19.50
CA ASP A 91 -31.95 20.88 -20.56
C ASP A 91 -33.13 21.83 -20.66
N CYS A 92 -33.04 22.98 -20.04
CA CYS A 92 -34.08 23.99 -20.08
C CYS A 92 -34.28 24.57 -21.47
N SER A 93 -33.27 24.61 -22.32
CA SER A 93 -33.37 25.10 -23.70
C SER A 93 -34.27 24.20 -24.55
N VAL A 94 -34.26 22.89 -24.34
CA VAL A 94 -35.16 21.95 -24.98
C VAL A 94 -36.58 22.09 -24.39
N LEU A 95 -36.72 22.20 -23.06
CA LEU A 95 -38.02 22.37 -22.43
C LEU A 95 -38.75 23.64 -22.89
N THR A 96 -38.02 24.74 -23.05
CA THR A 96 -38.62 26.04 -23.44
C THR A 96 -38.78 26.20 -24.94
N SER A 97 -38.33 25.22 -25.75
CA SER A 97 -38.57 25.23 -27.20
C SER A 97 -40.03 25.03 -27.59
N ASP A 98 -40.86 24.44 -26.71
CA ASP A 98 -42.28 24.28 -26.82
C ASP A 98 -42.93 24.36 -25.42
N GLU A 99 -44.00 25.17 -25.26
CA GLU A 99 -44.69 25.32 -23.98
C GLU A 99 -45.32 23.99 -23.48
N ASP A 100 -45.65 23.08 -24.41
CA ASP A 100 -46.28 21.79 -24.12
C ASP A 100 -45.28 20.80 -23.45
N TYR A 101 -43.97 21.03 -23.49
CA TYR A 101 -42.95 20.13 -22.91
C TYR A 101 -42.75 20.32 -21.41
N VAL A 102 -42.97 21.53 -20.87
CA VAL A 102 -42.57 21.88 -19.49
C VAL A 102 -43.34 21.08 -18.45
N ALA A 103 -44.69 21.14 -18.51
CA ALA A 103 -45.54 20.55 -17.48
C ALA A 103 -45.44 18.99 -17.46
N PRO A 104 -45.54 18.26 -18.60
CA PRO A 104 -45.43 16.81 -18.60
C PRO A 104 -44.05 16.32 -18.13
N THR A 105 -42.96 17.00 -18.49
CA THR A 105 -41.62 16.64 -18.09
C THR A 105 -41.38 16.83 -16.59
N ILE A 106 -41.83 17.99 -16.03
CA ILE A 106 -41.69 18.23 -14.59
C ILE A 106 -42.58 17.24 -13.80
N GLN A 107 -43.75 16.92 -14.27
CA GLN A 107 -44.60 15.92 -13.62
C GLN A 107 -43.95 14.53 -13.62
N ALA A 108 -43.37 14.11 -14.74
CA ALA A 108 -42.64 12.84 -14.85
C ALA A 108 -41.44 12.81 -13.93
N LEU A 109 -40.64 13.90 -13.84
CA LEU A 109 -39.52 14.02 -12.94
C LEU A 109 -39.91 13.84 -11.46
N VAL A 110 -40.95 14.57 -11.02
CA VAL A 110 -41.43 14.47 -9.62
C VAL A 110 -42.05 13.10 -9.33
N GLN A 111 -42.69 12.49 -10.33
CA GLN A 111 -43.24 11.13 -10.17
C GLN A 111 -42.19 10.08 -9.99
N CYS A 112 -41.10 10.14 -10.77
CA CYS A 112 -40.02 9.14 -10.71
C CYS A 112 -38.97 9.45 -9.63
N PHE A 113 -38.79 10.73 -9.30
CA PHE A 113 -37.85 11.23 -8.29
C PHE A 113 -38.57 12.09 -7.26
N PRO A 114 -39.22 11.48 -6.25
CA PRO A 114 -40.12 12.21 -5.31
C PRO A 114 -39.38 13.24 -4.42
N ASP A 115 -38.08 13.17 -4.32
CA ASP A 115 -37.23 14.13 -3.61
C ASP A 115 -37.01 15.44 -4.39
N LEU A 116 -37.34 15.49 -5.70
CA LEU A 116 -37.27 16.72 -6.48
C LEU A 116 -38.50 17.60 -6.24
N SER A 117 -38.26 18.89 -6.01
CA SER A 117 -39.33 19.89 -5.83
C SER A 117 -39.83 20.41 -7.18
N SER A 118 -41.13 20.30 -7.42
CA SER A 118 -41.76 20.89 -8.61
C SER A 118 -41.51 22.39 -8.73
N ASP A 119 -41.57 23.14 -7.61
CA ASP A 119 -41.34 24.59 -7.60
C ASP A 119 -39.91 24.97 -7.98
N GLU A 120 -38.93 24.15 -7.53
CA GLU A 120 -37.52 24.32 -7.88
C GLU A 120 -37.30 24.07 -9.38
N LEU A 121 -37.87 22.99 -9.92
CA LEU A 121 -37.76 22.65 -11.34
C LEU A 121 -38.37 23.75 -12.23
N TYR A 122 -39.57 24.28 -11.88
CA TYR A 122 -40.14 25.45 -12.54
C TYR A 122 -39.27 26.69 -12.35
N GLY A 123 -38.56 26.81 -11.23
CA GLY A 123 -37.58 27.87 -10.96
C GLY A 123 -36.42 27.84 -11.96
N TYR A 124 -35.81 26.69 -12.22
CA TYR A 124 -34.77 26.55 -13.23
C TYR A 124 -35.20 26.98 -14.61
N VAL A 125 -36.38 26.50 -15.05
CA VAL A 125 -36.94 26.84 -16.37
C VAL A 125 -37.20 28.34 -16.51
N ARG A 126 -37.67 29.02 -15.43
CA ARG A 126 -37.97 30.47 -15.47
C ARG A 126 -36.74 31.35 -15.39
N ASN A 127 -35.76 30.98 -14.57
CA ASN A 127 -34.60 31.82 -14.26
C ASN A 127 -33.48 31.68 -15.30
N ASP A 128 -33.35 30.49 -15.91
CA ASP A 128 -32.30 30.21 -16.89
C ASP A 128 -32.81 29.30 -18.02
N PRO A 129 -33.70 29.80 -18.87
CA PRO A 129 -34.36 29.01 -19.92
C PRO A 129 -33.45 28.55 -21.04
N GLN A 130 -32.22 29.07 -21.11
CA GLN A 130 -31.24 28.70 -22.13
C GLN A 130 -30.18 27.72 -21.58
N ASN A 131 -30.24 27.38 -20.30
CA ASN A 131 -29.28 26.45 -19.69
C ASN A 131 -29.54 25.01 -20.22
N ARG A 132 -28.52 24.43 -20.78
CA ARG A 132 -28.56 23.08 -21.37
C ARG A 132 -28.11 21.98 -20.42
N TYR A 133 -27.54 22.35 -19.26
CA TYR A 133 -26.91 21.38 -18.38
C TYR A 133 -27.16 21.74 -16.90
N ILE A 134 -28.20 21.23 -16.35
CA ILE A 134 -28.50 21.33 -14.91
C ILE A 134 -28.54 19.91 -14.35
N VAL A 135 -27.65 19.62 -13.39
CA VAL A 135 -27.60 18.32 -12.71
C VAL A 135 -28.65 18.31 -11.61
N LEU A 136 -29.72 17.58 -11.80
CA LEU A 136 -30.83 17.45 -10.83
C LEU A 136 -30.49 16.44 -9.74
N LYS A 137 -29.94 15.28 -10.12
CA LYS A 137 -29.50 14.23 -9.22
C LYS A 137 -28.17 13.65 -9.72
N LYS A 138 -27.35 13.23 -8.79
CA LYS A 138 -26.05 12.61 -9.08
C LYS A 138 -26.06 11.15 -8.67
N LYS A 139 -25.38 10.33 -9.47
CA LYS A 139 -25.01 8.96 -9.12
C LYS A 139 -26.18 8.05 -8.74
N ILE A 140 -27.33 8.22 -9.41
CA ILE A 140 -28.45 7.29 -9.24
C ILE A 140 -28.15 5.95 -9.89
N SER A 141 -28.73 4.88 -9.35
CA SER A 141 -28.61 3.54 -9.91
C SER A 141 -29.39 3.40 -11.24
N TYR A 142 -29.13 2.31 -11.97
CA TYR A 142 -29.91 1.96 -13.15
C TYR A 142 -31.40 1.76 -12.80
N ASP A 143 -31.69 1.10 -11.69
CA ASP A 143 -33.04 0.80 -11.23
C ASP A 143 -33.83 2.08 -10.88
N GLU A 144 -33.15 3.08 -10.32
CA GLU A 144 -33.77 4.39 -10.07
C GLU A 144 -34.02 5.19 -11.36
N MET A 145 -33.15 5.03 -12.36
CA MET A 145 -33.28 5.69 -13.66
C MET A 145 -34.41 5.07 -14.51
N GLN A 146 -34.55 3.75 -14.48
CA GLN A 146 -35.37 2.95 -15.38
C GLN A 146 -36.85 3.44 -15.47
N PRO A 147 -37.57 3.76 -14.37
CA PRO A 147 -38.94 4.20 -14.42
C PRO A 147 -39.17 5.48 -15.27
N PHE A 148 -38.21 6.42 -15.23
CA PHE A 148 -38.31 7.63 -16.06
C PHE A 148 -38.05 7.31 -17.53
N VAL A 149 -37.09 6.48 -17.85
CA VAL A 149 -36.79 6.04 -19.23
C VAL A 149 -37.97 5.30 -19.83
N GLU A 150 -38.62 4.42 -19.05
CA GLU A 150 -39.81 3.70 -19.48
C GLU A 150 -40.98 4.66 -19.77
N LEU A 151 -41.20 5.68 -18.95
CA LEU A 151 -42.21 6.72 -19.22
C LEU A 151 -41.87 7.51 -20.50
N GLN A 152 -40.64 7.93 -20.67
CA GLN A 152 -40.19 8.74 -21.81
C GLN A 152 -40.22 7.96 -23.12
N ASP A 153 -39.92 6.66 -23.10
CA ASP A 153 -39.84 5.82 -24.30
C ASP A 153 -41.05 4.95 -24.55
N ALA A 154 -42.08 5.02 -23.69
CA ALA A 154 -43.32 4.27 -23.85
C ALA A 154 -43.91 4.44 -25.25
N THR A 155 -44.27 3.30 -25.90
CA THR A 155 -44.90 3.28 -27.22
C THR A 155 -46.23 2.51 -27.18
N ASP A 156 -47.19 2.94 -28.01
CA ASP A 156 -48.45 2.23 -28.22
C ASP A 156 -48.27 0.97 -29.12
N GLU A 157 -49.33 0.20 -29.29
CA GLU A 157 -49.34 -0.99 -30.16
C GLU A 157 -48.94 -0.72 -31.62
N LYS A 158 -48.97 0.57 -32.04
CA LYS A 158 -48.58 1.01 -33.38
C LYS A 158 -47.18 1.61 -33.45
N GLY A 159 -46.43 1.55 -32.34
CA GLY A 159 -45.06 2.07 -32.25
C GLY A 159 -44.97 3.59 -32.11
N ARG A 160 -46.06 4.30 -31.76
CA ARG A 160 -46.03 5.74 -31.54
C ARG A 160 -45.78 6.03 -30.07
N LYS A 161 -44.96 7.06 -29.75
CA LYS A 161 -44.72 7.48 -28.36
C LYS A 161 -46.02 7.82 -27.64
N VAL A 162 -46.21 7.28 -26.44
CA VAL A 162 -47.34 7.55 -25.55
C VAL A 162 -47.20 8.93 -24.91
N ASN A 163 -45.95 9.27 -24.53
CA ASN A 163 -45.62 10.54 -23.87
C ASN A 163 -44.65 11.35 -24.75
N PRO A 164 -45.12 11.91 -25.90
CA PRO A 164 -44.22 12.58 -26.85
C PRO A 164 -43.66 13.90 -26.30
N ASP A 165 -44.29 14.47 -25.26
CA ASP A 165 -44.02 15.79 -24.71
C ASP A 165 -43.04 15.73 -23.51
N ILE A 166 -42.61 14.52 -23.05
CA ILE A 166 -41.53 14.38 -22.08
C ILE A 166 -40.21 14.59 -22.81
N LYS A 167 -39.60 15.79 -22.65
CA LYS A 167 -38.41 16.24 -23.36
C LYS A 167 -37.42 16.90 -22.41
N GLY A 168 -36.17 17.12 -22.88
CA GLY A 168 -35.16 17.92 -22.16
C GLY A 168 -34.61 17.26 -20.92
N VAL A 169 -34.78 15.94 -20.73
CA VAL A 169 -34.12 15.16 -19.68
C VAL A 169 -33.31 14.06 -20.33
N TRP A 170 -32.10 13.91 -19.89
CA TRP A 170 -31.22 12.83 -20.29
C TRP A 170 -30.33 12.37 -19.14
N PHE A 171 -29.71 11.21 -19.29
CA PHE A 171 -28.88 10.58 -18.26
C PHE A 171 -27.42 10.53 -18.72
N GLU A 172 -26.55 11.04 -17.86
CA GLU A 172 -25.13 10.98 -18.08
C GLU A 172 -24.56 9.83 -17.28
N LYS A 173 -24.02 8.83 -18.00
CA LYS A 173 -23.42 7.66 -17.38
C LYS A 173 -22.05 8.03 -16.82
N GLU A 174 -21.81 7.65 -15.58
CA GLU A 174 -20.49 7.64 -14.91
C GLU A 174 -20.22 6.26 -14.31
N TYR A 175 -19.03 6.06 -13.82
CA TYR A 175 -18.68 4.89 -13.01
C TYR A 175 -18.32 5.35 -11.60
N GLN A 176 -18.87 4.66 -10.62
CA GLN A 176 -18.53 4.81 -9.21
C GLN A 176 -17.73 3.59 -8.74
N ARG A 177 -16.63 3.82 -8.03
CA ARG A 177 -15.87 2.76 -7.40
C ARG A 177 -16.62 2.19 -6.22
N GLU A 178 -16.68 0.88 -6.11
CA GLU A 178 -17.35 0.14 -5.06
C GLU A 178 -16.41 -0.89 -4.45
N TYR A 179 -16.51 -1.06 -3.14
CA TYR A 179 -15.71 -1.98 -2.33
C TYR A 179 -16.66 -2.89 -1.56
N PRO A 180 -17.03 -4.06 -2.12
CA PRO A 180 -18.10 -4.90 -1.59
C PRO A 180 -17.92 -5.40 -0.16
N TYR A 181 -16.66 -5.44 0.31
CA TYR A 181 -16.31 -5.97 1.63
C TYR A 181 -15.90 -4.88 2.64
N GLY A 182 -16.18 -3.62 2.36
CA GLY A 182 -15.96 -2.51 3.29
C GLY A 182 -14.50 -2.34 3.68
N SER A 183 -14.12 -2.71 4.91
CA SER A 183 -12.76 -2.53 5.44
C SER A 183 -11.79 -3.65 5.10
N LEU A 184 -12.24 -4.76 4.47
CA LEU A 184 -11.38 -5.92 4.22
C LEU A 184 -10.18 -5.55 3.33
N ALA A 185 -8.98 -5.83 3.80
CA ALA A 185 -7.70 -5.50 3.17
C ALA A 185 -7.54 -4.00 2.82
N SER A 186 -8.11 -3.10 3.64
CA SER A 186 -8.20 -1.67 3.32
C SER A 186 -6.84 -1.03 3.02
N ALA A 187 -5.81 -1.34 3.79
CA ALA A 187 -4.45 -0.81 3.61
C ALA A 187 -3.74 -1.38 2.37
N VAL A 188 -4.17 -2.56 1.87
CA VAL A 188 -3.63 -3.20 0.66
C VAL A 188 -4.34 -2.69 -0.58
N ILE A 189 -5.69 -2.74 -0.59
CA ILE A 189 -6.48 -2.33 -1.75
C ILE A 189 -6.38 -0.83 -1.95
N GLY A 190 -6.59 -0.04 -0.89
CA GLY A 190 -6.66 1.39 -0.98
C GLY A 190 -7.97 1.90 -1.59
N PHE A 191 -8.06 3.20 -1.82
CA PHE A 191 -9.28 3.83 -2.35
C PHE A 191 -8.96 4.88 -3.41
N THR A 192 -10.01 5.31 -4.12
CA THR A 192 -9.94 6.35 -5.15
C THR A 192 -10.55 7.66 -4.68
N ALA A 193 -9.94 8.78 -5.10
CA ALA A 193 -10.53 10.11 -5.05
C ALA A 193 -11.32 10.42 -6.34
N SER A 194 -11.94 11.61 -6.38
CA SER A 194 -12.64 12.09 -7.56
C SER A 194 -11.77 12.03 -8.81
N GLY A 195 -12.36 11.60 -9.93
CA GLY A 195 -11.66 11.45 -11.21
C GLY A 195 -10.91 10.12 -11.36
N ASN A 196 -11.25 9.10 -10.57
CA ASN A 196 -10.60 7.78 -10.57
C ASN A 196 -9.09 7.83 -10.26
N VAL A 197 -8.67 8.74 -9.36
CA VAL A 197 -7.29 8.85 -8.90
C VAL A 197 -7.10 7.96 -7.67
N GLY A 198 -6.25 6.94 -7.75
CA GLY A 198 -5.88 6.11 -6.62
C GLY A 198 -5.09 6.89 -5.58
N VAL A 199 -5.45 6.79 -4.29
CA VAL A 199 -4.84 7.55 -3.19
C VAL A 199 -3.77 6.73 -2.47
N ASN A 200 -4.08 5.49 -2.10
CA ASN A 200 -3.14 4.56 -1.46
C ASN A 200 -3.37 3.12 -1.95
N GLY A 201 -2.60 2.16 -1.43
CA GLY A 201 -2.71 0.75 -1.77
C GLY A 201 -2.52 0.45 -3.26
N LEU A 202 -3.11 -0.65 -3.72
CA LEU A 202 -3.09 -1.08 -5.12
C LEU A 202 -3.78 -0.08 -6.05
N GLU A 203 -4.81 0.60 -5.56
CA GLU A 203 -5.49 1.68 -6.31
C GLU A 203 -4.52 2.80 -6.73
N ASN A 204 -3.53 3.11 -5.89
CA ASN A 204 -2.48 4.08 -6.20
C ASN A 204 -1.35 3.46 -7.03
N TYR A 205 -0.77 2.34 -6.57
CA TYR A 205 0.41 1.74 -7.20
C TYR A 205 0.14 1.34 -8.66
N TYR A 206 -1.03 0.74 -8.91
CA TYR A 206 -1.46 0.30 -10.24
C TYR A 206 -2.47 1.26 -10.88
N ASN A 207 -2.48 2.55 -10.49
CA ASN A 207 -3.44 3.52 -10.99
C ASN A 207 -3.48 3.61 -12.52
N SER A 208 -2.33 3.57 -13.19
CA SER A 208 -2.25 3.61 -14.66
C SER A 208 -2.78 2.32 -15.33
N THR A 209 -2.67 1.17 -14.67
CA THR A 209 -3.16 -0.12 -15.15
C THR A 209 -4.67 -0.22 -15.00
N LEU A 210 -5.18 0.21 -13.84
CA LEU A 210 -6.61 0.19 -13.52
C LEU A 210 -7.40 1.24 -14.31
N ASN A 211 -6.80 2.37 -14.66
CA ASN A 211 -7.45 3.39 -15.46
C ASN A 211 -7.48 3.02 -16.94
N GLY A 212 -8.62 3.32 -17.57
CA GLY A 212 -8.81 3.21 -19.00
C GLY A 212 -8.68 4.55 -19.73
N ILE A 213 -9.18 4.59 -20.96
CA ILE A 213 -9.21 5.78 -21.81
C ILE A 213 -10.66 6.07 -22.18
N ASN A 214 -11.14 7.28 -21.87
CA ASN A 214 -12.47 7.72 -22.26
C ASN A 214 -12.66 7.65 -23.77
N GLY A 215 -13.82 7.15 -24.18
CA GLY A 215 -14.33 7.28 -25.53
C GLY A 215 -15.00 8.63 -25.75
N ARG A 216 -15.43 8.85 -26.98
CA ARG A 216 -16.19 10.05 -27.37
C ARG A 216 -17.20 9.75 -28.44
N GLU A 217 -18.36 10.33 -28.31
CA GLU A 217 -19.39 10.44 -29.35
C GLU A 217 -19.30 11.83 -29.98
N PHE A 218 -19.15 11.92 -31.30
CA PHE A 218 -19.13 13.16 -32.04
C PHE A 218 -20.30 13.18 -32.99
N GLY A 219 -21.00 14.27 -33.00
CA GLY A 219 -22.00 14.55 -34.04
C GLY A 219 -21.50 15.61 -35.00
N TYR A 220 -21.59 15.38 -36.30
CA TYR A 220 -21.36 16.42 -37.32
C TYR A 220 -22.42 16.37 -38.39
N LEU A 221 -22.69 17.55 -39.00
CA LEU A 221 -23.55 17.63 -40.17
C LEU A 221 -22.69 17.34 -41.39
N ASN A 222 -23.09 16.33 -42.19
CA ASN A 222 -22.41 16.06 -43.46
C ASN A 222 -22.82 17.10 -44.52
N THR A 223 -22.20 17.00 -45.71
CA THR A 223 -22.47 17.92 -46.84
C THR A 223 -23.92 17.99 -47.30
N ASP A 224 -24.72 17.00 -46.93
CA ASP A 224 -26.14 16.88 -47.25
C ASP A 224 -27.07 17.32 -46.09
N ASN A 225 -26.49 17.97 -45.05
CA ASN A 225 -27.18 18.38 -43.82
C ASN A 225 -27.75 17.21 -43.00
N ASN A 226 -27.28 16.00 -43.20
CA ASN A 226 -27.61 14.89 -42.34
C ASN A 226 -26.64 14.82 -41.14
N PHE A 227 -27.19 14.58 -39.95
CA PHE A 227 -26.40 14.42 -38.73
C PHE A 227 -25.75 13.02 -38.72
N GLU A 228 -24.44 12.98 -38.85
CA GLU A 228 -23.66 11.74 -38.73
C GLU A 228 -23.00 11.68 -37.36
N LYS A 229 -23.16 10.52 -36.69
CA LYS A 229 -22.51 10.22 -35.41
C LYS A 229 -21.28 9.35 -35.63
N THR A 230 -20.16 9.78 -35.08
CA THR A 230 -18.97 8.95 -34.95
C THR A 230 -18.76 8.61 -33.49
N ILE A 231 -18.65 7.32 -33.16
CA ILE A 231 -18.43 6.85 -31.81
C ILE A 231 -17.03 6.25 -31.74
N LYS A 232 -16.17 6.85 -30.92
CA LYS A 232 -14.94 6.24 -30.45
C LYS A 232 -15.25 5.60 -29.09
N GLN A 233 -15.27 4.27 -29.03
CA GLN A 233 -15.52 3.53 -27.80
C GLN A 233 -14.47 3.84 -26.74
N ALA A 234 -14.86 3.79 -25.46
CA ALA A 234 -13.94 3.81 -24.35
C ALA A 234 -13.08 2.52 -24.36
N THR A 235 -11.87 2.61 -23.87
CA THR A 235 -11.04 1.45 -23.54
C THR A 235 -11.04 1.32 -22.03
N ASN A 236 -11.57 0.23 -21.50
CA ASN A 236 -11.59 -0.03 -20.07
C ASN A 236 -10.21 -0.28 -19.50
N GLY A 237 -10.04 -0.08 -18.20
CA GLY A 237 -8.82 -0.44 -17.48
C GLY A 237 -8.65 -1.95 -17.39
N ASN A 238 -7.43 -2.38 -17.11
CA ASN A 238 -7.12 -3.79 -16.85
C ASN A 238 -7.44 -4.15 -15.40
N ASN A 239 -7.82 -5.40 -15.18
CA ASN A 239 -8.08 -5.94 -13.85
C ASN A 239 -6.79 -6.43 -13.21
N ILE A 240 -6.74 -6.40 -11.89
CA ILE A 240 -5.65 -6.91 -11.07
C ILE A 240 -6.13 -8.13 -10.31
N VAL A 241 -5.41 -9.25 -10.47
CA VAL A 241 -5.58 -10.45 -9.64
C VAL A 241 -4.46 -10.45 -8.60
N THR A 242 -4.84 -10.38 -7.33
CA THR A 242 -3.89 -10.31 -6.21
C THR A 242 -3.43 -11.70 -5.77
N THR A 243 -2.41 -11.74 -4.90
CA THR A 243 -2.00 -12.93 -4.15
C THR A 243 -2.80 -13.10 -2.85
N ILE A 244 -3.49 -12.03 -2.41
CA ILE A 244 -4.33 -12.04 -1.22
C ILE A 244 -5.46 -13.05 -1.39
N ASP A 245 -5.67 -13.87 -0.37
CA ASP A 245 -6.84 -14.74 -0.23
C ASP A 245 -7.85 -14.07 0.70
N ALA A 246 -9.01 -13.69 0.18
CA ALA A 246 -10.02 -12.96 0.95
C ALA A 246 -10.52 -13.71 2.19
N ASN A 247 -10.52 -15.05 2.17
CA ASN A 247 -10.91 -15.83 3.33
C ASN A 247 -9.82 -15.81 4.42
N ILE A 248 -8.55 -15.97 4.04
CA ILE A 248 -7.42 -15.86 4.98
C ILE A 248 -7.39 -14.44 5.57
N GLN A 249 -7.52 -13.42 4.73
CA GLN A 249 -7.57 -12.02 5.14
C GLN A 249 -8.72 -11.77 6.14
N SER A 250 -9.90 -12.34 5.89
CA SER A 250 -11.07 -12.19 6.77
C SER A 250 -10.85 -12.85 8.14
N VAL A 251 -10.21 -14.02 8.18
CA VAL A 251 -9.83 -14.67 9.44
C VAL A 251 -8.86 -13.80 10.22
N VAL A 252 -7.79 -13.31 9.55
CA VAL A 252 -6.79 -12.45 10.19
C VAL A 252 -7.41 -11.19 10.77
N GLU A 253 -8.21 -10.46 10.00
CA GLU A 253 -8.87 -9.24 10.49
C GLU A 253 -9.91 -9.53 11.58
N GLY A 254 -10.55 -10.70 11.52
CA GLY A 254 -11.43 -11.19 12.57
C GLY A 254 -10.71 -11.33 13.91
N LYS A 255 -9.52 -11.99 13.90
CA LYS A 255 -8.74 -12.20 15.14
C LYS A 255 -8.10 -10.91 15.67
N ILE A 256 -7.69 -10.01 14.80
CA ILE A 256 -7.25 -8.66 15.21
C ILE A 256 -8.38 -7.92 15.92
N ARG A 257 -9.60 -7.97 15.37
CA ARG A 257 -10.77 -7.32 15.96
C ARG A 257 -11.14 -7.95 17.30
N GLU A 258 -11.21 -9.28 17.37
CA GLU A 258 -11.49 -10.02 18.62
C GLU A 258 -10.50 -9.63 19.73
N PHE A 259 -9.21 -9.56 19.40
CA PHE A 259 -8.18 -9.09 20.34
C PHE A 259 -8.43 -7.64 20.78
N ASN A 260 -8.64 -6.73 19.81
CA ASN A 260 -8.85 -5.32 20.13
C ASN A 260 -10.10 -5.14 21.02
N GLU A 261 -11.20 -5.82 20.73
CA GLU A 261 -12.42 -5.77 21.53
C GLU A 261 -12.19 -6.31 22.96
N ALA A 262 -11.43 -7.39 23.11
CA ALA A 262 -11.13 -8.02 24.40
C ALA A 262 -10.29 -7.13 25.33
N TYR A 263 -9.38 -6.34 24.74
CA TYR A 263 -8.46 -5.49 25.50
C TYR A 263 -8.80 -3.99 25.49
N THR A 264 -9.86 -3.57 24.79
CA THR A 264 -10.34 -2.17 24.83
C THR A 264 -10.75 -1.80 26.26
N GLY A 265 -10.14 -0.75 26.81
CA GLY A 265 -10.39 -0.28 28.18
C GLY A 265 -9.93 -1.22 29.29
N ALA A 266 -9.17 -2.27 28.97
CA ALA A 266 -8.81 -3.32 29.95
C ALA A 266 -7.90 -2.80 31.07
N TYR A 267 -6.95 -1.93 30.75
CA TYR A 267 -6.04 -1.28 31.70
C TYR A 267 -6.14 0.24 31.66
N ARG A 268 -6.03 0.84 30.48
CA ARG A 268 -6.23 2.28 30.24
C ARG A 268 -7.69 2.46 29.78
N GLU A 269 -8.52 3.04 30.66
CA GLU A 269 -9.94 3.29 30.37
C GLU A 269 -10.08 4.22 29.16
N GLY A 270 -10.88 3.83 28.18
CA GLY A 270 -11.12 4.58 26.95
C GLY A 270 -10.13 4.30 25.81
N ASP A 271 -8.98 3.65 26.08
CA ASP A 271 -8.03 3.29 25.05
C ASP A 271 -8.45 2.00 24.33
N ALA A 272 -8.07 1.89 23.06
CA ALA A 272 -8.19 0.68 22.25
C ALA A 272 -7.38 -0.49 22.85
N GLY A 273 -7.58 -1.71 22.35
CA GLY A 273 -6.90 -2.92 22.83
C GLY A 273 -5.39 -2.91 22.56
N ALA A 274 -4.94 -2.16 21.57
CA ALA A 274 -3.53 -1.86 21.30
C ALA A 274 -3.42 -0.55 20.50
N SER A 275 -2.24 0.08 20.47
CA SER A 275 -2.00 1.24 19.62
C SER A 275 -2.01 0.83 18.15
N HIS A 276 -1.30 -0.26 17.81
CA HIS A 276 -1.34 -0.86 16.48
C HIS A 276 -1.24 -2.39 16.59
N ILE A 277 -1.83 -3.07 15.62
CA ILE A 277 -1.64 -4.50 15.41
C ILE A 277 -1.37 -4.72 13.94
N GLY A 278 -0.34 -5.49 13.61
CA GLY A 278 -0.05 -5.91 12.24
C GLY A 278 0.03 -7.43 12.15
N VAL A 279 -0.56 -8.00 11.10
CA VAL A 279 -0.41 -9.42 10.77
C VAL A 279 -0.11 -9.56 9.29
N LEU A 280 0.93 -10.33 8.99
CA LEU A 280 1.39 -10.62 7.64
C LEU A 280 1.51 -12.12 7.47
N ILE A 281 0.92 -12.68 6.41
CA ILE A 281 1.07 -14.09 6.00
C ILE A 281 1.67 -14.15 4.60
N MET A 282 2.75 -14.90 4.43
CA MET A 282 3.49 -15.03 3.18
C MET A 282 3.74 -16.49 2.83
N ASP A 283 3.77 -16.80 1.54
CA ASP A 283 4.35 -18.03 1.04
C ASP A 283 5.87 -17.85 0.91
N PRO A 284 6.68 -18.56 1.72
CA PRO A 284 8.14 -18.39 1.71
C PRO A 284 8.79 -18.85 0.40
N ASN A 285 8.10 -19.63 -0.44
CA ASN A 285 8.68 -20.29 -1.61
C ASN A 285 8.59 -19.46 -2.89
N ASN A 286 7.80 -18.37 -2.87
CA ASN A 286 7.60 -17.53 -4.05
C ASN A 286 7.50 -16.03 -3.75
N GLY A 287 7.30 -15.64 -2.47
CA GLY A 287 7.13 -14.24 -2.05
C GLY A 287 5.69 -13.71 -2.16
N ASP A 288 4.71 -14.56 -2.46
CA ASP A 288 3.29 -14.18 -2.44
C ASP A 288 2.89 -13.72 -1.03
N VAL A 289 2.24 -12.56 -0.93
CA VAL A 289 1.59 -12.11 0.29
C VAL A 289 0.15 -12.63 0.28
N LEU A 290 -0.16 -13.58 1.16
CA LEU A 290 -1.46 -14.25 1.23
C LEU A 290 -2.48 -13.45 2.04
N ALA A 291 -2.02 -12.72 3.07
CA ALA A 291 -2.80 -11.77 3.86
C ALA A 291 -1.89 -10.70 4.45
N MET A 292 -2.41 -9.48 4.54
CA MET A 292 -1.76 -8.34 5.17
C MET A 292 -2.83 -7.45 5.79
N ALA A 293 -2.88 -7.41 7.11
CA ALA A 293 -3.88 -6.69 7.87
C ALA A 293 -3.25 -5.85 8.97
N ASN A 294 -3.88 -4.75 9.30
CA ASN A 294 -3.49 -3.89 10.41
C ASN A 294 -4.70 -3.31 11.16
N TYR A 295 -4.48 -2.94 12.39
CA TYR A 295 -5.32 -2.11 13.21
C TYR A 295 -4.52 -0.86 13.65
N PRO A 296 -5.10 0.34 13.60
CA PRO A 296 -6.42 0.66 13.09
C PRO A 296 -6.58 0.41 11.58
N ASN A 297 -7.83 0.27 11.10
CA ASN A 297 -8.19 0.12 9.68
C ASN A 297 -9.35 1.07 9.33
N PHE A 298 -9.77 1.14 8.08
CA PHE A 298 -10.81 2.06 7.61
C PHE A 298 -11.74 1.40 6.58
N ASP A 299 -12.97 1.94 6.48
CA ASP A 299 -13.91 1.54 5.44
C ASP A 299 -13.53 2.20 4.10
N LEU A 300 -13.26 1.36 3.09
CA LEU A 300 -12.93 1.80 1.73
C LEU A 300 -14.07 2.60 1.06
N SER A 301 -15.32 2.38 1.48
CA SER A 301 -16.48 3.11 0.99
C SER A 301 -16.60 4.51 1.61
N ASN A 302 -16.05 4.69 2.83
CA ASN A 302 -16.02 5.98 3.54
C ASN A 302 -14.64 6.24 4.18
N PRO A 303 -13.57 6.34 3.41
CA PRO A 303 -12.19 6.32 3.92
C PRO A 303 -11.81 7.57 4.74
N ARG A 304 -12.68 8.57 4.80
CA ARG A 304 -12.46 9.82 5.56
C ARG A 304 -13.22 9.84 6.88
N ASP A 305 -13.86 8.76 7.26
CA ASP A 305 -14.59 8.66 8.51
C ASP A 305 -13.62 8.34 9.66
N LEU A 306 -13.50 9.26 10.58
CA LEU A 306 -12.70 9.14 11.80
C LEU A 306 -13.55 8.78 13.03
N SER A 307 -14.87 8.65 12.89
CA SER A 307 -15.80 8.47 14.01
C SER A 307 -15.62 7.15 14.78
N ALA A 308 -14.93 6.16 14.17
CA ALA A 308 -14.58 4.91 14.83
C ALA A 308 -13.43 5.07 15.86
N TYR A 309 -12.67 6.17 15.79
CA TYR A 309 -11.45 6.38 16.58
C TYR A 309 -11.45 7.66 17.40
N TYR A 310 -12.35 8.60 17.10
CA TYR A 310 -12.45 9.88 17.79
C TYR A 310 -13.89 10.21 18.13
N THR A 311 -14.13 10.77 19.29
CA THR A 311 -15.45 11.26 19.71
C THR A 311 -15.89 12.48 18.88
N GLU A 312 -17.20 12.80 18.91
CA GLU A 312 -17.71 14.00 18.24
C GLU A 312 -17.07 15.28 18.77
N GLU A 313 -16.79 15.35 20.08
CA GLU A 313 -16.13 16.49 20.72
C GLU A 313 -14.68 16.64 20.26
N GLU A 314 -13.93 15.55 20.14
CA GLU A 314 -12.56 15.57 19.63
C GLU A 314 -12.53 15.98 18.16
N LEU A 315 -13.39 15.40 17.32
CA LEU A 315 -13.50 15.76 15.91
C LEU A 315 -13.92 17.23 15.70
N ALA A 316 -14.76 17.78 16.58
CA ALA A 316 -15.14 19.17 16.52
C ALA A 316 -14.01 20.11 16.98
N ALA A 317 -13.09 19.64 17.83
CA ALA A 317 -11.95 20.41 18.31
C ALA A 317 -10.76 20.37 17.32
N MET A 318 -10.68 19.38 16.42
CA MET A 318 -9.64 19.27 15.39
C MET A 318 -9.86 20.30 14.29
N ASP A 319 -8.79 21.00 13.89
CA ASP A 319 -8.74 21.76 12.65
C ASP A 319 -8.56 20.84 11.42
N ASP A 320 -8.57 21.41 10.23
CA ASP A 320 -8.48 20.64 8.98
C ASP A 320 -7.10 19.94 8.84
N ASP A 321 -6.03 20.56 9.33
CA ASP A 321 -4.68 19.98 9.28
C ASP A 321 -4.57 18.78 10.23
N ALA A 322 -5.06 18.91 11.48
CA ALA A 322 -5.09 17.80 12.43
C ALA A 322 -5.94 16.61 11.94
N LYS A 323 -7.10 16.90 11.32
CA LYS A 323 -7.91 15.84 10.69
C LYS A 323 -7.18 15.15 9.55
N MET A 324 -6.45 15.92 8.73
CA MET A 324 -5.69 15.35 7.62
C MET A 324 -4.52 14.49 8.12
N ASP A 325 -3.85 14.91 9.19
CA ASP A 325 -2.79 14.13 9.82
C ASP A 325 -3.32 12.82 10.40
N ALA A 326 -4.47 12.85 11.08
CA ALA A 326 -5.14 11.64 11.58
C ALA A 326 -5.53 10.70 10.44
N LEU A 327 -6.08 11.22 9.34
CA LEU A 327 -6.41 10.43 8.15
C LEU A 327 -5.15 9.83 7.50
N ASN A 328 -4.07 10.59 7.37
CA ASN A 328 -2.82 10.10 6.81
C ASN A 328 -2.23 8.95 7.66
N GLN A 329 -2.33 9.04 9.00
CA GLN A 329 -1.93 7.95 9.89
C GLN A 329 -2.82 6.72 9.72
N LEU A 330 -4.15 6.92 9.66
CA LEU A 330 -5.13 5.83 9.47
C LEU A 330 -4.94 5.09 8.14
N TRP A 331 -4.57 5.80 7.07
CA TRP A 331 -4.37 5.22 5.73
C TRP A 331 -3.02 4.54 5.54
N GLN A 332 -2.08 4.68 6.50
CA GLN A 332 -0.80 4.01 6.41
C GLN A 332 -0.94 2.50 6.57
N ASN A 333 -0.19 1.77 5.77
CA ASN A 333 -0.05 0.34 5.94
C ASN A 333 1.04 0.05 6.99
N PHE A 334 0.61 -0.34 8.20
CA PHE A 334 1.52 -0.61 9.31
C PHE A 334 2.62 -1.62 8.95
N CYS A 335 2.28 -2.69 8.20
CA CYS A 335 3.23 -3.73 7.83
C CYS A 335 4.36 -3.25 6.90
N VAL A 336 4.13 -2.15 6.15
CA VAL A 336 5.04 -1.66 5.12
C VAL A 336 5.72 -0.34 5.51
N SER A 337 4.98 0.52 6.24
CA SER A 337 5.41 1.90 6.50
C SER A 337 5.96 2.13 7.90
N TYR A 338 5.52 1.35 8.90
CA TYR A 338 5.93 1.53 10.29
C TYR A 338 7.28 0.87 10.56
N THR A 339 8.16 1.57 11.27
CA THR A 339 9.50 1.06 11.64
C THR A 339 9.61 0.91 13.15
N TYR A 340 10.22 -0.18 13.57
CA TYR A 340 10.36 -0.53 14.99
C TYR A 340 11.59 -1.41 15.20
N GLU A 341 12.05 -1.50 16.43
CA GLU A 341 13.07 -2.45 16.84
C GLU A 341 12.49 -3.87 16.87
N PRO A 342 13.05 -4.83 16.12
CA PRO A 342 12.45 -6.17 15.98
C PRO A 342 12.52 -7.01 17.26
N GLY A 343 13.37 -6.64 18.21
CA GLY A 343 13.60 -7.44 19.40
C GLY A 343 14.07 -8.85 19.06
N SER A 344 13.71 -9.82 19.88
CA SER A 344 14.22 -11.20 19.76
C SER A 344 13.83 -11.93 18.47
N THR A 345 12.93 -11.38 17.62
CA THR A 345 12.69 -11.94 16.27
C THR A 345 13.90 -11.76 15.34
N ALA A 346 14.86 -10.91 15.69
CA ALA A 346 16.14 -10.78 14.98
C ALA A 346 17.15 -11.90 15.26
N LYS A 347 16.99 -12.65 16.36
CA LYS A 347 17.99 -13.65 16.77
C LYS A 347 18.25 -14.78 15.76
N PRO A 348 17.25 -15.31 15.02
CA PRO A 348 17.51 -16.28 13.96
C PRO A 348 18.48 -15.76 12.90
N PHE A 349 18.43 -14.45 12.56
CA PHE A 349 19.36 -13.83 11.60
C PHE A 349 20.79 -13.78 12.13
N THR A 350 20.97 -13.47 13.40
CA THR A 350 22.28 -13.46 14.06
C THR A 350 22.88 -14.86 14.10
N VAL A 351 22.09 -15.88 14.47
CA VAL A 351 22.55 -17.27 14.48
C VAL A 351 22.88 -17.74 13.06
N SER A 352 22.08 -17.36 12.07
CA SER A 352 22.35 -17.61 10.65
C SER A 352 23.74 -17.06 10.25
N ALA A 353 24.00 -15.79 10.56
CA ALA A 353 25.27 -15.14 10.24
C ALA A 353 26.46 -15.86 10.88
N GLY A 354 26.30 -16.30 12.13
CA GLY A 354 27.35 -17.06 12.85
C GLY A 354 27.63 -18.41 12.21
N LEU A 355 26.60 -19.16 11.84
CA LEU A 355 26.73 -20.47 11.19
C LEU A 355 27.36 -20.36 9.79
N GLU A 356 26.85 -19.43 8.97
CA GLU A 356 27.33 -19.24 7.59
C GLU A 356 28.75 -18.72 7.51
N THR A 357 29.19 -17.88 8.46
CA THR A 357 30.59 -17.43 8.55
C THR A 357 31.49 -18.47 9.18
N GLY A 358 30.95 -19.56 9.74
CA GLY A 358 31.71 -20.58 10.46
C GLY A 358 32.32 -20.08 11.76
N THR A 359 31.94 -18.89 12.25
CA THR A 359 32.39 -18.33 13.52
C THR A 359 31.63 -18.91 14.71
N VAL A 360 30.46 -19.48 14.45
CA VAL A 360 29.63 -20.25 15.38
C VAL A 360 29.35 -21.62 14.77
N THR A 361 29.33 -22.66 15.60
CA THR A 361 29.03 -24.03 15.19
C THR A 361 27.88 -24.62 16.04
N THR A 362 27.22 -25.65 15.55
CA THR A 362 26.14 -26.36 16.28
C THR A 362 26.64 -27.03 17.58
N ALA A 363 27.94 -27.20 17.75
CA ALA A 363 28.58 -27.77 18.96
C ALA A 363 28.95 -26.70 20.01
N ASP A 364 28.79 -25.41 19.66
CA ASP A 364 29.12 -24.31 20.57
C ASP A 364 28.16 -24.29 21.76
N THR A 365 28.67 -23.90 22.91
CA THR A 365 27.90 -23.63 24.11
C THR A 365 28.25 -22.25 24.65
N TYR A 366 27.28 -21.64 25.32
CA TYR A 366 27.36 -20.28 25.86
C TYR A 366 26.96 -20.31 27.33
N TYR A 367 27.66 -19.50 28.13
CA TYR A 367 27.31 -19.36 29.55
C TYR A 367 26.65 -18.02 29.78
N CYS A 368 25.45 -18.06 30.29
CA CYS A 368 24.66 -16.89 30.62
C CYS A 368 24.57 -16.72 32.14
N ASP A 369 25.13 -15.66 32.68
CA ASP A 369 25.02 -15.25 34.08
C ASP A 369 23.98 -14.14 34.33
N GLY A 370 23.25 -13.75 33.24
CA GLY A 370 22.15 -12.81 33.30
C GLY A 370 22.46 -11.41 32.79
N TYR A 371 23.72 -11.08 32.50
CA TYR A 371 24.09 -9.79 31.89
C TYR A 371 25.51 -9.84 31.28
N GLU A 372 25.80 -8.89 30.41
CA GLU A 372 27.13 -8.60 29.88
C GLU A 372 27.50 -7.14 30.19
N THR A 373 28.67 -6.88 30.74
CA THR A 373 29.19 -5.52 30.95
C THR A 373 29.95 -5.05 29.72
N ILE A 374 29.42 -4.10 28.98
CA ILE A 374 29.99 -3.60 27.72
C ILE A 374 30.22 -2.10 27.83
N SER A 375 31.47 -1.65 27.71
CA SER A 375 31.86 -0.24 27.82
C SER A 375 31.38 0.43 29.12
N GLY A 376 31.27 -0.35 30.21
CA GLY A 376 30.80 0.15 31.51
C GLY A 376 29.29 0.16 31.73
N HIS A 377 28.51 -0.40 30.80
CA HIS A 377 27.07 -0.56 30.91
C HIS A 377 26.73 -2.06 31.02
N ASP A 378 25.84 -2.40 31.93
CA ASP A 378 25.34 -3.75 32.10
C ASP A 378 24.11 -3.94 31.22
N ILE A 379 24.25 -4.79 30.19
CA ILE A 379 23.18 -5.18 29.27
C ILE A 379 22.64 -6.53 29.71
N HIS A 380 21.36 -6.56 30.11
CA HIS A 380 20.79 -7.70 30.77
C HIS A 380 20.14 -8.71 29.82
N CYS A 381 20.22 -9.98 30.24
CA CYS A 381 19.40 -11.04 29.69
C CYS A 381 17.96 -10.95 30.22
N VAL A 382 16.99 -11.54 29.47
CA VAL A 382 15.60 -11.68 29.92
C VAL A 382 15.50 -12.41 31.26
N LYS A 383 16.36 -13.41 31.51
CA LYS A 383 16.51 -14.09 32.78
C LYS A 383 17.66 -13.48 33.57
N ARG A 384 17.34 -12.64 34.54
CA ARG A 384 18.31 -11.86 35.34
C ARG A 384 19.30 -12.73 36.13
N ASP A 385 18.85 -13.91 36.59
CA ASP A 385 19.69 -14.89 37.31
C ASP A 385 20.55 -15.76 36.39
N GLY A 386 20.48 -15.52 35.08
CA GLY A 386 21.17 -16.28 34.05
C GLY A 386 20.50 -17.62 33.70
N HIS A 387 20.74 -18.08 32.49
CA HIS A 387 20.30 -19.39 32.01
C HIS A 387 21.30 -20.50 32.35
N GLY A 388 22.52 -20.13 32.75
CA GLY A 388 23.62 -21.06 32.94
C GLY A 388 24.26 -21.46 31.60
N MET A 389 24.66 -22.72 31.47
CA MET A 389 25.28 -23.26 30.27
C MET A 389 24.21 -23.68 29.25
N GLU A 390 24.17 -23.08 28.08
CA GLU A 390 23.20 -23.36 27.01
C GLU A 390 23.89 -23.84 25.74
N THR A 391 23.28 -24.79 25.04
CA THR A 391 23.65 -25.13 23.66
C THR A 391 23.12 -24.03 22.71
N LEU A 392 23.61 -24.00 21.46
CA LEU A 392 23.15 -23.05 20.45
C LEU A 392 21.63 -23.12 20.24
N GLU A 393 21.05 -24.31 20.23
CA GLU A 393 19.58 -24.53 20.19
C GLU A 393 18.87 -23.89 21.40
N GLN A 394 19.38 -24.14 22.61
CA GLN A 394 18.79 -23.60 23.84
C GLN A 394 18.84 -22.06 23.90
N THR A 395 19.87 -21.45 23.29
CA THR A 395 19.93 -19.96 23.24
C THR A 395 18.79 -19.35 22.48
N LEU A 396 18.31 -19.98 21.39
CA LEU A 396 17.11 -19.54 20.65
C LEU A 396 15.83 -19.94 21.38
N MET A 397 15.76 -21.16 21.91
CA MET A 397 14.63 -21.70 22.64
C MET A 397 14.26 -20.83 23.87
N ASN A 398 15.26 -20.43 24.63
CA ASN A 398 15.11 -19.59 25.84
C ASN A 398 15.24 -18.08 25.56
N SER A 399 15.46 -17.71 24.30
CA SER A 399 15.64 -16.31 23.90
C SER A 399 16.76 -15.55 24.64
N CYS A 400 17.91 -16.20 24.89
CA CYS A 400 19.00 -15.67 25.68
C CYS A 400 19.69 -14.47 25.00
N ASN A 401 19.64 -13.27 25.58
CA ASN A 401 20.34 -12.09 25.06
C ASN A 401 21.85 -12.19 25.20
N ASP A 402 22.30 -12.64 26.38
CA ASP A 402 23.70 -12.78 26.72
C ASP A 402 24.45 -13.68 25.71
N ALA A 403 23.93 -14.89 25.44
CA ALA A 403 24.50 -15.76 24.42
C ALA A 403 24.63 -15.11 23.03
N LEU A 404 23.61 -14.32 22.63
CA LEU A 404 23.63 -13.60 21.34
C LEU A 404 24.67 -12.48 21.31
N MET A 405 24.89 -11.77 22.43
CA MET A 405 25.97 -10.79 22.56
C MET A 405 27.34 -11.48 22.40
N GLN A 406 27.56 -12.62 23.09
CA GLN A 406 28.77 -13.41 22.94
C GLN A 406 29.00 -13.91 21.49
N MET A 407 27.91 -14.32 20.80
CA MET A 407 27.98 -14.71 19.38
C MET A 407 28.38 -13.52 18.50
N SER A 408 27.83 -12.33 18.74
CA SER A 408 28.13 -11.14 17.94
C SER A 408 29.60 -10.77 17.93
N TYR A 409 30.31 -10.96 19.05
CA TYR A 409 31.75 -10.76 19.14
C TYR A 409 32.54 -11.75 18.28
N LYS A 410 32.06 -13.01 18.19
CA LYS A 410 32.69 -14.02 17.31
C LYS A 410 32.45 -13.69 15.84
N ILE A 411 31.24 -13.22 15.50
CA ILE A 411 30.86 -12.83 14.13
C ILE A 411 31.67 -11.62 13.69
N GLY A 412 31.77 -10.60 14.55
CA GLY A 412 32.43 -9.34 14.27
C GLY A 412 31.58 -8.39 13.40
N ARG A 413 31.92 -7.10 13.43
CA ARG A 413 31.13 -6.02 12.81
C ARG A 413 30.93 -6.20 11.32
N ASP A 414 32.01 -6.49 10.58
CA ASP A 414 31.97 -6.56 9.11
C ASP A 414 31.05 -7.70 8.62
N ASN A 415 31.15 -8.88 9.26
CA ASN A 415 30.28 -10.00 8.94
C ASN A 415 28.82 -9.71 9.35
N PHE A 416 28.63 -9.08 10.52
CA PHE A 416 27.30 -8.76 11.01
C PHE A 416 26.58 -7.80 10.07
N GLU A 417 27.23 -6.69 9.68
CA GLU A 417 26.71 -5.74 8.69
C GLU A 417 26.41 -6.43 7.36
N ASN A 418 27.36 -7.24 6.86
CA ASN A 418 27.17 -7.94 5.59
C ASN A 418 25.94 -8.84 5.62
N TYR A 419 25.69 -9.56 6.71
CA TYR A 419 24.50 -10.40 6.83
C TYR A 419 23.22 -9.61 7.05
N GLN A 420 23.25 -8.46 7.75
CA GLN A 420 22.11 -7.55 7.77
C GLN A 420 21.71 -7.13 6.34
N GLN A 421 22.69 -6.78 5.50
CA GLN A 421 22.42 -6.43 4.09
C GLN A 421 21.97 -7.63 3.25
N ILE A 422 22.53 -8.82 3.46
CA ILE A 422 22.12 -10.06 2.80
C ILE A 422 20.65 -10.37 3.11
N PHE A 423 20.19 -10.16 4.34
CA PHE A 423 18.81 -10.35 4.73
C PHE A 423 17.88 -9.16 4.38
N GLY A 424 18.42 -8.11 3.76
CA GLY A 424 17.64 -6.97 3.26
C GLY A 424 17.36 -5.88 4.28
N PHE A 425 17.92 -5.92 5.48
CA PHE A 425 17.81 -4.82 6.43
C PHE A 425 18.49 -3.56 5.86
N GLY A 426 17.89 -2.40 6.08
CA GLY A 426 18.33 -1.14 5.49
C GLY A 426 17.95 -0.95 4.01
N GLN A 427 17.30 -1.92 3.37
CA GLN A 427 16.91 -1.88 1.97
C GLN A 427 15.40 -1.96 1.82
N LYS A 428 14.84 -1.32 0.78
CA LYS A 428 13.44 -1.57 0.40
C LYS A 428 13.29 -2.98 -0.14
N THR A 429 12.21 -3.63 0.22
CA THR A 429 11.84 -4.93 -0.38
C THR A 429 11.34 -4.77 -1.80
N ASN A 430 10.92 -3.54 -2.16
CA ASN A 430 10.24 -3.20 -3.41
C ASN A 430 8.93 -4.01 -3.60
N ILE A 431 8.20 -4.23 -2.51
CA ILE A 431 6.83 -4.73 -2.60
C ILE A 431 6.00 -3.78 -3.48
N ASP A 432 5.08 -4.31 -4.25
CA ASP A 432 4.22 -3.56 -5.16
C ASP A 432 3.06 -2.81 -4.47
N LEU A 433 3.42 -2.12 -3.38
CA LEU A 433 2.57 -1.21 -2.60
C LEU A 433 3.28 0.14 -2.41
N PRO A 434 2.53 1.26 -2.34
CA PRO A 434 3.11 2.56 -2.02
C PRO A 434 3.45 2.66 -0.52
N GLY A 435 4.28 3.64 -0.16
CA GLY A 435 4.52 4.00 1.24
C GLY A 435 5.56 3.14 1.96
N GLU A 436 6.30 2.26 1.26
CA GLU A 436 7.38 1.50 1.89
C GLU A 436 8.46 2.44 2.41
N THR A 437 8.71 2.37 3.73
CA THR A 437 9.68 3.22 4.40
C THR A 437 11.11 2.78 4.13
N ARG A 438 12.01 3.76 3.97
CA ARG A 438 13.46 3.52 3.88
C ARG A 438 14.03 3.38 5.28
N THR A 439 14.84 2.34 5.49
CA THR A 439 15.49 2.02 6.77
C THR A 439 17.01 2.09 6.71
N ASP A 440 17.58 2.61 5.61
CA ASP A 440 19.02 2.73 5.40
C ASP A 440 19.73 3.60 6.44
N SER A 441 19.03 4.62 6.97
CA SER A 441 19.54 5.46 8.07
C SER A 441 19.22 4.93 9.48
N LEU A 442 18.52 3.81 9.58
CA LEU A 442 18.05 3.22 10.83
C LEU A 442 18.81 1.92 11.19
N ILE A 443 19.88 1.63 10.49
CA ILE A 443 20.82 0.54 10.75
C ILE A 443 22.22 1.10 10.92
N TYR A 444 23.07 0.35 11.61
CA TYR A 444 24.49 0.69 11.74
C TYR A 444 25.32 0.03 10.64
N THR A 445 26.39 0.71 10.21
CA THR A 445 27.40 0.18 9.29
C THR A 445 28.68 -0.14 10.06
N GLY A 446 29.59 -0.94 9.49
CA GLY A 446 30.85 -1.29 10.12
C GLY A 446 31.68 -0.08 10.59
N ASP A 447 31.56 1.05 9.90
CA ASP A 447 32.28 2.29 10.21
C ASP A 447 31.75 2.99 11.46
N ASN A 448 30.43 2.97 11.71
CA ASN A 448 29.80 3.65 12.83
C ASN A 448 29.24 2.73 13.92
N MET A 449 29.28 1.41 13.71
CA MET A 449 28.83 0.43 14.68
C MET A 449 29.82 0.32 15.85
N THR A 450 29.42 0.70 17.04
CA THR A 450 30.22 0.50 18.26
C THR A 450 30.13 -0.95 18.74
N VAL A 451 30.87 -1.32 19.80
CA VAL A 451 30.75 -2.67 20.40
C VAL A 451 29.40 -2.84 21.08
N VAL A 452 28.83 -1.78 21.63
CA VAL A 452 27.49 -1.78 22.24
C VAL A 452 26.44 -1.99 21.17
N ASP A 453 26.54 -1.26 20.03
CA ASP A 453 25.60 -1.42 18.92
C ASP A 453 25.63 -2.85 18.35
N LEU A 454 26.82 -3.41 18.15
CA LEU A 454 26.98 -4.80 17.70
C LEU A 454 26.28 -5.79 18.64
N ALA A 455 26.48 -5.62 19.94
CA ALA A 455 25.90 -6.49 20.96
C ALA A 455 24.38 -6.37 21.03
N THR A 456 23.83 -5.14 21.02
CA THR A 456 22.38 -4.89 21.08
C THR A 456 21.68 -5.28 19.78
N ASN A 457 22.29 -5.02 18.62
CA ASN A 457 21.77 -5.46 17.32
C ASN A 457 21.63 -6.98 17.23
N ALA A 458 22.52 -7.73 17.91
CA ALA A 458 22.50 -9.19 17.87
C ALA A 458 21.20 -9.82 18.43
N PHE A 459 20.52 -9.12 19.33
CA PHE A 459 19.22 -9.56 19.84
C PHE A 459 18.05 -8.64 19.43
N GLY A 460 18.29 -7.73 18.46
CA GLY A 460 17.23 -6.99 17.77
C GLY A 460 16.88 -5.64 18.37
N GLN A 461 17.77 -5.03 19.14
CA GLN A 461 17.63 -3.66 19.63
C GLN A 461 18.63 -2.73 18.96
N ASN A 462 18.36 -1.41 19.06
CA ASN A 462 19.21 -0.35 18.52
C ASN A 462 19.35 -0.35 16.98
N PHE A 463 18.39 -0.93 16.26
CA PHE A 463 18.15 -0.74 14.83
C PHE A 463 16.67 -0.95 14.50
N ASN A 464 16.18 -0.31 13.45
CA ASN A 464 14.77 -0.41 13.07
C ASN A 464 14.59 -1.12 11.72
N THR A 465 13.49 -1.86 11.62
CA THR A 465 13.03 -2.54 10.41
C THR A 465 11.51 -2.38 10.25
N THR A 466 10.99 -2.69 9.07
CA THR A 466 9.54 -2.85 8.85
C THR A 466 9.14 -4.31 8.96
N MET A 467 7.83 -4.58 9.17
CA MET A 467 7.34 -5.97 9.21
C MET A 467 7.65 -6.73 7.93
N ILE A 468 7.43 -6.10 6.77
CA ILE A 468 7.68 -6.74 5.46
C ILE A 468 9.16 -7.06 5.25
N GLN A 469 10.09 -6.19 5.69
CA GLN A 469 11.54 -6.48 5.61
C GLN A 469 11.89 -7.71 6.44
N LEU A 470 11.47 -7.74 7.70
CA LEU A 470 11.78 -8.84 8.60
C LEU A 470 11.16 -10.16 8.12
N ALA A 471 9.88 -10.14 7.74
CA ALA A 471 9.18 -11.33 7.24
C ALA A 471 9.81 -11.87 5.95
N THR A 472 10.20 -11.00 5.00
CA THR A 472 10.87 -11.40 3.76
C THR A 472 12.21 -12.06 4.04
N GLY A 473 13.02 -11.45 4.93
CA GLY A 473 14.28 -12.05 5.37
C GLY A 473 14.08 -13.39 6.06
N PHE A 474 13.06 -13.50 6.92
CA PHE A 474 12.72 -14.72 7.65
C PHE A 474 12.25 -15.84 6.70
N CYS A 475 11.47 -15.52 5.67
CA CYS A 475 11.12 -16.48 4.62
C CYS A 475 12.36 -17.15 4.05
N SER A 476 13.43 -16.39 3.80
CA SER A 476 14.69 -16.98 3.30
C SER A 476 15.42 -17.87 4.32
N ILE A 477 15.22 -17.65 5.62
CA ILE A 477 15.78 -18.53 6.65
C ILE A 477 15.12 -19.92 6.62
N VAL A 478 13.81 -19.98 6.34
CA VAL A 478 13.04 -21.23 6.46
C VAL A 478 12.86 -22.00 5.16
N ASN A 479 13.16 -21.39 3.98
CA ASN A 479 12.94 -21.98 2.67
C ASN A 479 14.22 -22.48 1.97
N GLY A 480 15.32 -22.69 2.70
CA GLY A 480 16.60 -23.11 2.13
C GLY A 480 17.45 -21.96 1.60
N GLY A 481 17.28 -20.76 2.10
CA GLY A 481 18.11 -19.59 1.78
C GLY A 481 17.65 -18.73 0.62
N LYS A 482 16.50 -18.97 0.03
CA LYS A 482 16.02 -18.29 -1.16
C LYS A 482 15.29 -16.99 -0.78
N PHE A 483 15.86 -15.83 -1.13
CA PHE A 483 15.28 -14.52 -0.84
C PHE A 483 14.46 -14.05 -2.04
N TYR A 484 13.14 -14.20 -1.96
CA TYR A 484 12.21 -13.72 -2.96
C TYR A 484 11.76 -12.29 -2.70
N GLN A 485 11.52 -11.52 -3.77
CA GLN A 485 10.86 -10.23 -3.66
C GLN A 485 9.39 -10.44 -3.28
N PRO A 486 8.90 -9.81 -2.19
CA PRO A 486 7.49 -9.91 -1.82
C PRO A 486 6.62 -9.16 -2.83
N HIS A 487 5.42 -9.68 -3.10
CA HIS A 487 4.46 -9.04 -4.00
C HIS A 487 3.02 -9.40 -3.63
N VAL A 488 2.10 -8.48 -3.97
CA VAL A 488 0.64 -8.61 -3.73
C VAL A 488 -0.14 -8.81 -5.01
N VAL A 489 0.45 -8.62 -6.18
CA VAL A 489 -0.21 -8.84 -7.47
C VAL A 489 0.39 -10.05 -8.17
N LYS A 490 -0.50 -10.98 -8.53
CA LYS A 490 -0.14 -12.21 -9.23
C LYS A 490 -0.18 -12.05 -10.74
N ARG A 491 -1.19 -11.34 -11.27
CA ARG A 491 -1.34 -11.10 -12.72
C ARG A 491 -2.27 -9.93 -13.00
N ILE A 492 -2.13 -9.41 -14.22
CA ILE A 492 -2.99 -8.39 -14.79
C ILE A 492 -3.78 -9.03 -15.93
N THR A 493 -5.10 -8.81 -15.99
CA THR A 493 -5.99 -9.34 -17.04
C THR A 493 -6.75 -8.20 -17.73
N ASP A 494 -7.17 -8.41 -18.97
CA ASP A 494 -8.10 -7.51 -19.63
C ASP A 494 -9.54 -7.67 -19.12
N GLU A 495 -10.46 -6.88 -19.64
CA GLU A 495 -11.89 -6.93 -19.30
C GLU A 495 -12.56 -8.29 -19.62
N ASN A 496 -11.97 -9.11 -20.48
CA ASN A 496 -12.45 -10.44 -20.86
C ASN A 496 -11.81 -11.57 -20.07
N GLY A 497 -10.91 -11.24 -19.11
CA GLY A 497 -10.16 -12.19 -18.31
C GLY A 497 -8.93 -12.78 -19.00
N ASN A 498 -8.54 -12.28 -20.18
CA ASN A 498 -7.30 -12.72 -20.82
C ASN A 498 -6.10 -12.14 -20.07
N VAL A 499 -5.06 -12.95 -19.86
CA VAL A 499 -3.84 -12.54 -19.18
C VAL A 499 -3.07 -11.54 -20.06
N VAL A 500 -2.89 -10.32 -19.55
CA VAL A 500 -2.06 -9.28 -20.16
C VAL A 500 -0.62 -9.40 -19.66
N GLN A 501 -0.45 -9.66 -18.37
CA GLN A 501 0.85 -9.83 -17.73
C GLN A 501 0.72 -10.81 -16.55
N GLU A 502 1.66 -11.76 -16.46
CA GLU A 502 1.84 -12.64 -15.31
C GLU A 502 3.05 -12.14 -14.51
N ILE A 503 2.88 -11.94 -13.21
CA ILE A 503 3.98 -11.59 -12.31
C ILE A 503 4.62 -12.89 -11.84
N GLN A 504 5.88 -13.09 -12.21
CA GLN A 504 6.62 -14.29 -11.82
C GLN A 504 7.37 -14.04 -10.50
N PRO A 505 7.45 -15.04 -9.61
CA PRO A 505 8.29 -14.97 -8.42
C PRO A 505 9.72 -14.55 -8.78
N THR A 506 10.23 -13.52 -8.12
CA THR A 506 11.56 -12.98 -8.39
C THR A 506 12.53 -13.37 -7.28
N LEU A 507 13.39 -14.36 -7.55
CA LEU A 507 14.49 -14.71 -6.66
C LEU A 507 15.59 -13.65 -6.79
N LEU A 508 15.82 -12.87 -5.71
CA LEU A 508 16.82 -11.80 -5.68
C LEU A 508 18.22 -12.31 -5.34
N ARG A 509 18.32 -13.26 -4.42
CA ARG A 509 19.60 -13.81 -3.94
C ARG A 509 19.39 -15.06 -3.08
N GLU A 510 20.48 -15.77 -2.80
CA GLU A 510 20.57 -16.77 -1.75
C GLU A 510 21.20 -16.13 -0.51
N THR A 511 20.61 -16.35 0.68
CA THR A 511 21.03 -15.74 1.95
C THR A 511 21.88 -16.68 2.79
N ILE A 512 21.46 -17.93 2.89
CA ILE A 512 22.09 -18.98 3.70
C ILE A 512 22.07 -20.31 2.95
N SER A 513 22.86 -21.26 3.41
CA SER A 513 22.85 -22.64 2.92
C SER A 513 21.61 -23.41 3.38
N GLU A 514 21.21 -24.43 2.61
CA GLU A 514 20.13 -25.35 2.97
C GLU A 514 20.35 -25.98 4.37
N SER A 515 21.60 -26.36 4.67
CA SER A 515 21.94 -26.96 5.97
C SER A 515 21.76 -26.02 7.16
N THR A 516 22.05 -24.73 6.97
CA THR A 516 21.79 -23.70 7.99
C THR A 516 20.29 -23.48 8.16
N SER A 517 19.55 -23.42 7.06
CA SER A 517 18.10 -23.33 7.06
C SER A 517 17.46 -24.49 7.83
N GLU A 518 17.85 -25.74 7.52
CA GLU A 518 17.35 -26.93 8.21
C GLU A 518 17.65 -26.88 9.72
N THR A 519 18.89 -26.51 10.10
CA THR A 519 19.29 -26.35 11.51
C THR A 519 18.39 -25.34 12.22
N LEU A 520 18.16 -24.18 11.62
CA LEU A 520 17.35 -23.13 12.22
C LEU A 520 15.86 -23.50 12.30
N ARG A 521 15.31 -24.19 11.31
CA ARG A 521 13.94 -24.71 11.39
C ARG A 521 13.78 -25.61 12.61
N GLN A 522 14.73 -26.53 12.87
CA GLN A 522 14.68 -27.42 14.05
C GLN A 522 14.82 -26.64 15.36
N TYR A 523 15.70 -25.64 15.46
CA TYR A 523 15.83 -24.84 16.67
C TYR A 523 14.60 -23.97 16.95
N MET A 524 13.97 -23.43 15.90
CA MET A 524 12.72 -22.70 16.03
C MET A 524 11.53 -23.62 16.33
N TYR A 525 11.55 -24.88 15.88
CA TYR A 525 10.60 -25.89 16.30
C TYR A 525 10.71 -26.17 17.82
N SER A 526 11.93 -26.31 18.33
CA SER A 526 12.16 -26.46 19.78
C SER A 526 11.69 -25.25 20.58
N THR A 527 11.78 -24.03 20.00
CA THR A 527 11.24 -22.81 20.62
C THR A 527 9.72 -22.91 20.84
N VAL A 528 8.98 -23.48 19.87
CA VAL A 528 7.50 -23.61 19.94
C VAL A 528 7.08 -24.84 20.74
N THR A 529 7.87 -25.90 20.77
CA THR A 529 7.52 -27.14 21.50
C THR A 529 7.89 -27.10 22.97
N SER A 530 8.97 -26.40 23.33
CA SER A 530 9.54 -26.47 24.67
C SER A 530 10.12 -25.15 25.19
N GLY A 531 9.98 -24.06 24.41
CA GLY A 531 10.55 -22.76 24.71
C GLY A 531 9.52 -21.64 24.82
N THR A 532 9.99 -20.41 24.61
CA THR A 532 9.21 -19.17 24.75
C THR A 532 8.04 -19.03 23.76
N GLY A 533 8.01 -19.84 22.71
CA GLY A 533 6.96 -19.83 21.67
C GLY A 533 5.80 -20.82 21.91
N ALA A 534 5.75 -21.49 23.05
CA ALA A 534 4.83 -22.60 23.28
C ALA A 534 3.34 -22.21 23.18
N THR A 535 2.97 -20.97 23.51
CA THR A 535 1.61 -20.46 23.41
C THR A 535 1.09 -20.40 21.96
N ALA A 536 1.99 -20.24 20.97
CA ALA A 536 1.63 -20.21 19.55
C ALA A 536 1.35 -21.60 18.95
N LYS A 537 1.64 -22.68 19.65
CA LYS A 537 1.51 -24.05 19.15
C LYS A 537 0.09 -24.37 18.72
N VAL A 538 -0.07 -24.81 17.48
CA VAL A 538 -1.32 -25.37 16.95
C VAL A 538 -1.27 -26.90 17.06
N ASP A 539 -2.28 -27.47 17.72
CA ASP A 539 -2.34 -28.90 18.01
C ASP A 539 -2.44 -29.74 16.72
N GLY A 540 -1.55 -30.70 16.61
CA GLY A 540 -1.46 -31.61 15.45
C GLY A 540 -0.64 -31.09 14.27
N TYR A 541 0.00 -29.93 14.39
CA TYR A 541 0.87 -29.38 13.34
C TYR A 541 2.29 -29.16 13.85
N SER A 542 3.29 -29.54 13.07
CA SER A 542 4.66 -29.08 13.31
C SER A 542 4.80 -27.62 12.91
N MET A 543 5.25 -26.81 13.83
CA MET A 543 5.53 -25.39 13.55
C MET A 543 6.73 -24.92 14.33
N GLY A 544 7.49 -24.00 13.72
CA GLY A 544 8.58 -23.31 14.35
C GLY A 544 8.32 -21.80 14.43
N GLY A 545 9.05 -21.12 15.29
CA GLY A 545 8.89 -19.67 15.39
C GLY A 545 9.77 -19.02 16.43
N LYS A 546 9.65 -17.71 16.55
CA LYS A 546 10.41 -16.88 17.49
C LYS A 546 9.52 -15.77 18.05
N THR A 547 9.53 -15.61 19.37
CA THR A 547 8.93 -14.50 20.11
C THR A 547 9.79 -13.26 20.00
N GLY A 548 9.16 -12.08 20.03
CA GLY A 548 9.80 -10.78 20.13
C GLY A 548 9.18 -9.94 21.23
N THR A 549 10.03 -9.20 21.92
CA THR A 549 9.66 -8.16 22.88
C THR A 549 10.67 -7.05 22.72
N ALA A 550 10.20 -5.84 22.45
CA ALA A 550 11.01 -4.65 22.32
C ALA A 550 10.43 -3.55 23.22
N GLN A 551 11.25 -2.99 24.10
CA GLN A 551 10.88 -1.86 24.92
C GLN A 551 10.98 -0.59 24.07
N LYS A 552 9.94 0.27 24.10
CA LYS A 552 9.93 1.52 23.35
C LYS A 552 10.64 2.61 24.13
N ALA A 553 11.60 3.29 23.50
CA ALA A 553 12.32 4.42 24.09
C ALA A 553 11.43 5.65 24.28
N GLY A 554 11.69 6.44 25.33
CA GLY A 554 11.20 7.81 25.50
C GLY A 554 9.82 8.00 26.15
N ARG A 555 9.16 6.94 26.58
CA ARG A 555 7.97 7.03 27.44
C ARG A 555 8.26 6.35 28.77
N ASP A 556 7.92 6.95 29.87
CA ASP A 556 8.13 6.60 31.29
C ASP A 556 8.30 5.09 31.66
N GLY A 557 9.00 4.33 30.83
CA GLY A 557 9.53 2.98 31.11
C GLY A 557 8.56 1.81 30.92
N VAL A 558 7.36 1.99 30.35
CA VAL A 558 6.29 0.97 30.43
C VAL A 558 5.74 0.50 29.09
N ASN A 559 6.15 1.07 27.94
CA ASN A 559 5.56 0.72 26.66
C ASN A 559 6.40 -0.30 25.89
N TYR A 560 5.76 -1.35 25.44
CA TYR A 560 6.37 -2.47 24.73
C TYR A 560 5.68 -2.73 23.40
N LEU A 561 6.48 -3.19 22.44
CA LEU A 561 6.02 -3.83 21.24
C LEU A 561 6.31 -5.32 21.39
N VAL A 562 5.30 -6.16 21.27
CA VAL A 562 5.44 -7.61 21.34
C VAL A 562 5.09 -8.27 20.03
N SER A 563 5.75 -9.37 19.71
CA SER A 563 5.59 -10.01 18.41
C SER A 563 5.85 -11.50 18.44
N PHE A 564 5.37 -12.18 17.41
CA PHE A 564 5.69 -13.56 17.11
C PHE A 564 5.79 -13.77 15.60
N ILE A 565 6.89 -14.34 15.16
CA ILE A 565 7.07 -14.82 13.78
C ILE A 565 7.16 -16.33 13.78
N GLY A 566 6.38 -16.99 12.93
CA GLY A 566 6.32 -18.44 12.85
C GLY A 566 6.14 -18.95 11.43
N PHE A 567 6.31 -20.25 11.28
CA PHE A 567 6.14 -20.95 10.00
C PHE A 567 5.62 -22.37 10.24
N ALA A 568 4.95 -22.92 9.25
CA ALA A 568 4.44 -24.28 9.26
C ALA A 568 4.33 -24.84 7.83
N PRO A 569 4.44 -26.18 7.63
CA PRO A 569 5.06 -27.16 8.52
C PRO A 569 6.57 -26.96 8.69
N VAL A 570 7.22 -27.67 9.62
CA VAL A 570 8.67 -27.50 9.89
C VAL A 570 9.54 -28.04 8.76
N ASP A 571 9.21 -29.22 8.22
CA ASP A 571 10.02 -29.87 7.23
C ASP A 571 9.88 -29.21 5.82
N ASP A 572 8.68 -28.76 5.48
CA ASP A 572 8.34 -28.14 4.19
C ASP A 572 7.49 -26.88 4.44
N PRO A 573 8.10 -25.74 4.82
CA PRO A 573 7.37 -24.53 5.14
C PRO A 573 6.54 -24.01 3.95
N GLN A 574 5.22 -23.93 4.15
CA GLN A 574 4.27 -23.45 3.15
C GLN A 574 3.70 -22.08 3.47
N LEU A 575 3.83 -21.64 4.72
CA LEU A 575 3.51 -20.29 5.14
C LEU A 575 4.47 -19.78 6.21
N VAL A 576 4.68 -18.48 6.20
CA VAL A 576 5.26 -17.68 7.28
C VAL A 576 4.18 -16.72 7.75
N ILE A 577 3.97 -16.64 9.07
CA ILE A 577 3.07 -15.68 9.71
C ILE A 577 3.87 -14.79 10.65
N TYR A 578 3.64 -13.48 10.59
CA TYR A 578 4.24 -12.51 11.49
C TYR A 578 3.16 -11.62 12.10
N CYS A 579 3.05 -11.63 13.42
CA CYS A 579 2.13 -10.79 14.20
C CYS A 579 2.93 -9.84 15.08
N VAL A 580 2.55 -8.58 15.07
CA VAL A 580 3.07 -7.51 15.92
C VAL A 580 1.92 -6.85 16.64
N VAL A 581 2.03 -6.68 17.95
CA VAL A 581 1.08 -5.93 18.81
C VAL A 581 1.86 -4.81 19.48
N ASP A 582 1.55 -3.57 19.13
CA ASP A 582 2.21 -2.38 19.64
C ASP A 582 1.40 -1.79 20.78
N GLU A 583 2.01 -1.66 21.96
CA GLU A 583 1.42 -1.12 23.18
C GLU A 583 0.08 -1.79 23.56
N PRO A 584 0.02 -3.11 23.77
CA PRO A 584 -1.22 -3.76 24.19
C PRO A 584 -1.79 -3.09 25.44
N ASN A 585 -3.11 -2.93 25.50
CA ASN A 585 -3.79 -2.28 26.63
C ASN A 585 -3.92 -3.24 27.82
N ALA A 586 -2.79 -3.57 28.45
CA ALA A 586 -2.66 -4.51 29.56
C ALA A 586 -1.71 -3.94 30.62
N VAL A 587 -1.80 -4.46 31.84
CA VAL A 587 -0.90 -4.07 32.96
C VAL A 587 0.54 -4.44 32.63
N GLU A 588 0.75 -5.63 32.10
CA GLU A 588 2.05 -6.18 31.74
C GLU A 588 2.14 -6.32 30.22
N GLN A 589 2.59 -5.25 29.55
CA GLN A 589 2.62 -5.18 28.08
C GLN A 589 3.66 -6.10 27.43
N TYR A 590 4.67 -6.53 28.18
CA TYR A 590 5.85 -7.24 27.65
C TYR A 590 5.59 -8.71 27.29
N HIS A 591 4.40 -9.25 27.56
CA HIS A 591 4.07 -10.63 27.25
C HIS A 591 3.88 -10.87 25.75
N SER A 592 4.78 -11.61 25.14
CA SER A 592 4.65 -12.03 23.73
C SER A 592 3.49 -12.98 23.48
N SER A 593 2.86 -13.51 24.53
CA SER A 593 1.64 -14.33 24.46
C SER A 593 0.47 -13.62 23.77
N PHE A 594 0.39 -12.29 23.81
CA PHE A 594 -0.59 -11.52 23.03
C PHE A 594 -0.51 -11.83 21.54
N ALA A 595 0.68 -11.68 20.95
CA ALA A 595 0.89 -11.98 19.53
C ALA A 595 0.81 -13.49 19.24
N GLN A 596 1.29 -14.34 20.15
CA GLN A 596 1.24 -15.80 20.02
C GLN A 596 -0.20 -16.34 19.97
N ASN A 597 -1.11 -15.83 20.80
CA ASN A 597 -2.52 -16.23 20.81
C ASN A 597 -3.19 -15.86 19.49
N ILE A 598 -3.00 -14.63 19.00
CA ILE A 598 -3.53 -14.21 17.70
C ILE A 598 -3.04 -15.16 16.59
N VAL A 599 -1.74 -15.46 16.57
CA VAL A 599 -1.15 -16.36 15.56
C VAL A 599 -1.74 -17.77 15.65
N ARG A 600 -1.84 -18.34 16.85
CA ARG A 600 -2.42 -19.67 17.05
C ARG A 600 -3.86 -19.73 16.51
N GLU A 601 -4.70 -18.79 16.89
CA GLU A 601 -6.10 -18.77 16.47
C GLU A 601 -6.28 -18.58 14.98
N ILE A 602 -5.42 -17.76 14.34
CA ILE A 602 -5.39 -17.64 12.89
C ILE A 602 -5.00 -18.98 12.25
N LEU A 603 -3.93 -19.61 12.73
CA LEU A 603 -3.42 -20.84 12.13
C LEU A 603 -4.34 -22.04 12.36
N GLU A 604 -5.09 -22.10 13.44
CA GLU A 604 -6.13 -23.13 13.66
C GLU A 604 -7.17 -23.16 12.54
N GLU A 605 -7.49 -22.00 11.94
CA GLU A 605 -8.43 -21.88 10.82
C GLU A 605 -7.71 -21.93 9.45
N VAL A 606 -6.54 -21.32 9.33
CA VAL A 606 -5.85 -21.15 8.05
C VAL A 606 -5.13 -22.41 7.59
N LEU A 607 -4.48 -23.17 8.48
CA LEU A 607 -3.75 -24.40 8.09
C LEU A 607 -4.67 -25.43 7.41
N PRO A 608 -5.82 -25.81 8.00
CA PRO A 608 -6.73 -26.73 7.33
C PRO A 608 -7.36 -26.12 6.06
N TYR A 609 -7.63 -24.82 6.02
CA TYR A 609 -8.15 -24.15 4.84
C TYR A 609 -7.16 -24.18 3.65
N MET A 610 -5.86 -24.02 3.92
CA MET A 610 -4.80 -24.18 2.93
C MET A 610 -4.53 -25.64 2.52
N ASN A 611 -5.26 -26.60 3.11
CA ASN A 611 -5.04 -28.05 2.93
C ASN A 611 -3.66 -28.51 3.43
N ILE A 612 -3.10 -27.82 4.42
CA ILE A 612 -1.90 -28.27 5.12
C ILE A 612 -2.35 -29.37 6.07
N TYR A 613 -1.82 -30.58 5.87
CA TYR A 613 -2.22 -31.72 6.67
C TYR A 613 -1.52 -31.75 8.02
N ARG A 614 -2.21 -32.28 9.03
CA ARG A 614 -1.61 -32.52 10.33
C ARG A 614 -0.51 -33.57 10.22
N ASP A 615 0.63 -33.25 10.75
CA ASP A 615 1.87 -34.05 10.72
C ASP A 615 2.33 -34.49 12.11
N GLU A 616 1.60 -34.05 13.18
CA GLU A 616 1.81 -34.44 14.57
C GLU A 616 0.56 -35.05 15.19
N GLN A 617 0.75 -35.69 16.36
CA GLN A 617 -0.37 -36.26 17.14
C GLN A 617 -1.18 -35.15 17.81
N ILE A 618 -2.50 -35.27 17.74
CA ILE A 618 -3.43 -34.37 18.43
C ILE A 618 -3.38 -34.67 19.91
N THR A 619 -3.06 -33.70 20.72
CA THR A 619 -2.97 -33.82 22.19
C THR A 619 -4.25 -33.37 22.89
N GLY A 620 -5.12 -32.61 22.23
CA GLY A 620 -6.38 -32.10 22.75
C GLY A 620 -6.21 -30.95 23.75
N ILE A 621 -5.04 -30.36 23.83
CA ILE A 621 -4.79 -29.22 24.72
C ILE A 621 -5.19 -27.94 23.98
N HIS A 622 -6.30 -27.31 24.41
CA HIS A 622 -6.73 -25.99 23.97
C HIS A 622 -6.56 -25.02 25.14
N ALA A 623 -5.68 -24.04 25.01
CA ALA A 623 -5.62 -22.90 25.89
C ALA A 623 -6.69 -21.89 25.46
N GLY A 624 -7.69 -21.61 26.28
CA GLY A 624 -8.68 -20.55 26.03
C GLY A 624 -8.09 -19.15 26.32
N TRP A 625 -8.74 -18.11 25.80
CA TRP A 625 -8.42 -16.71 26.16
C TRP A 625 -8.65 -16.49 27.65
N ASP A 626 -7.65 -16.05 28.37
CA ASP A 626 -7.79 -15.50 29.72
C ASP A 626 -7.50 -14.01 29.72
N ILE A 627 -8.54 -13.20 29.77
CA ILE A 627 -8.46 -11.74 29.83
C ILE A 627 -7.88 -11.21 31.16
N THR A 628 -7.64 -12.09 32.13
CA THR A 628 -7.08 -11.69 33.43
C THR A 628 -5.59 -11.88 33.52
N GLY A 629 -4.93 -12.43 32.47
CA GLY A 629 -3.49 -12.72 32.47
C GLY A 629 -3.10 -13.87 33.39
N THR A 630 -4.07 -14.60 33.97
CA THR A 630 -3.83 -15.80 34.79
C THR A 630 -4.19 -17.03 33.96
N ASP A 631 -3.20 -17.83 33.61
CA ASP A 631 -3.34 -19.08 32.87
C ASP A 631 -4.16 -20.09 33.72
N THR A 632 -5.43 -20.29 33.37
CA THR A 632 -6.32 -21.27 34.08
C THR A 632 -6.43 -22.61 33.38
N GLY A 633 -5.66 -22.87 32.29
CA GLY A 633 -5.82 -24.06 31.43
C GLY A 633 -4.69 -25.09 31.44
N ALA A 634 -3.55 -24.82 32.00
CA ALA A 634 -2.40 -25.73 31.94
C ALA A 634 -2.23 -26.52 33.27
N THR A 635 -3.07 -27.49 33.48
CA THR A 635 -2.71 -28.57 34.39
C THR A 635 -2.12 -29.71 33.58
N ALA A 636 -0.86 -29.64 33.23
CA ALA A 636 0.03 -30.78 33.02
C ALA A 636 1.38 -30.48 32.33
N MET A 637 1.92 -29.29 32.43
CA MET A 637 3.38 -29.15 32.38
C MET A 637 3.77 -28.09 33.41
N THR A 638 3.87 -28.59 34.63
CA THR A 638 4.37 -27.88 35.78
C THR A 638 5.78 -27.45 35.53
N ASP A 639 6.03 -26.18 35.84
CA ASP A 639 7.34 -25.64 36.21
C ASP A 639 8.34 -25.35 35.05
N VAL A 640 7.87 -24.83 33.93
CA VAL A 640 8.62 -23.75 33.30
C VAL A 640 7.75 -22.51 33.35
N VAL A 641 7.48 -22.04 34.52
CA VAL A 641 6.98 -20.70 34.72
C VAL A 641 8.06 -19.77 34.21
N ASN A 642 7.82 -19.18 33.05
CA ASN A 642 8.44 -17.95 32.73
C ASN A 642 7.92 -16.90 33.72
N GLU A 643 8.47 -16.84 34.92
CA GLU A 643 8.52 -15.60 35.65
C GLU A 643 9.41 -14.65 34.78
N GLU A 644 8.84 -14.13 33.72
CA GLU A 644 9.33 -12.90 33.12
C GLU A 644 9.08 -11.83 34.18
N THR A 645 10.04 -11.70 35.11
CA THR A 645 10.06 -10.56 36.01
C THR A 645 10.08 -9.29 35.14
N PRO A 646 9.30 -8.27 35.49
CA PRO A 646 9.30 -7.01 34.77
C PRO A 646 10.74 -6.58 34.53
N VAL A 647 11.07 -6.27 33.31
CA VAL A 647 12.34 -5.64 32.97
C VAL A 647 12.21 -4.21 33.50
N GLU A 648 12.37 -4.02 34.81
CA GLU A 648 12.66 -2.71 35.35
C GLU A 648 14.08 -2.38 34.93
N GLU A 649 14.20 -1.27 34.29
CA GLU A 649 15.34 -0.56 33.77
C GLU A 649 15.58 -0.76 32.29
N GLY A 650 15.14 0.29 31.58
CA GLY A 650 15.59 0.62 30.27
C GLY A 650 17.14 0.63 30.24
N LEU A 651 17.68 0.26 29.14
CA LEU A 651 19.00 0.72 28.75
C LEU A 651 19.01 2.24 28.93
N ASP A 652 19.74 2.77 29.93
CA ASP A 652 20.21 4.15 29.90
C ASP A 652 21.14 4.25 28.68
N VAL A 653 20.55 4.48 27.51
CA VAL A 653 21.28 4.92 26.35
C VAL A 653 21.66 6.37 26.64
N PRO A 654 22.93 6.73 26.82
CA PRO A 654 23.30 8.12 27.02
C PRO A 654 22.84 8.91 25.80
N ASP A 655 22.09 9.97 26.03
CA ASP A 655 21.78 11.00 25.05
C ASP A 655 23.10 11.50 24.43
N THR A 656 23.33 11.19 23.16
CA THR A 656 24.56 11.52 22.43
C THR A 656 24.59 12.99 22.00
N THR A 657 24.06 13.89 22.82
CA THR A 657 24.27 15.32 22.69
C THR A 657 25.11 15.80 23.85
N ASP A 658 26.40 15.39 23.94
CA ASP A 658 27.34 16.21 24.70
C ASP A 658 28.77 16.14 24.14
N THR A 659 29.27 17.28 23.98
CA THR A 659 30.57 17.78 23.53
C THR A 659 31.77 17.09 24.18
N LEU A 660 32.83 16.94 23.38
CA LEU A 660 34.18 16.50 23.76
C LEU A 660 34.74 17.15 25.02
N PRO A 661 35.42 16.39 25.92
CA PRO A 661 36.09 16.95 27.06
C PRO A 661 37.46 17.56 26.70
N GLY A 662 37.69 18.77 27.13
CA GLY A 662 39.00 19.37 27.16
C GLY A 662 39.74 18.96 28.43
N ASN A 663 41.06 18.88 28.32
CA ASN A 663 42.07 18.50 29.30
C ASN A 663 41.88 19.11 30.67
N GLU A 664 41.97 18.27 31.70
CA GLU A 664 42.18 18.68 33.10
C GLU A 664 43.67 18.86 33.41
N GLU A 665 43.99 19.99 34.03
CA GLU A 665 45.14 20.13 34.95
C GLU A 665 44.61 20.49 36.34
N GLU A 666 45.13 19.75 37.32
CA GLU A 666 44.87 19.87 38.77
C GLU A 666 45.26 21.21 39.35
N ALA A 667 44.48 21.74 40.30
CA ALA A 667 45.01 22.45 41.50
C ALA A 667 43.92 22.62 42.58
N GLU A 668 44.36 22.27 43.79
CA GLU A 668 43.67 22.42 45.08
C GLU A 668 43.37 23.86 45.51
N GLY A 669 42.34 24.00 46.34
CA GLY A 669 42.42 25.00 47.43
C GLY A 669 41.21 25.96 47.65
N THR A 670 40.40 25.62 48.62
CA THR A 670 39.81 26.42 49.71
C THR A 670 39.17 27.82 49.44
N ASP A 671 38.01 27.97 50.10
CA ASP A 671 37.41 29.13 50.73
C ASP A 671 36.41 30.00 49.93
N THR A 672 35.18 29.98 50.41
CA THR A 672 34.16 31.07 50.35
C THR A 672 34.63 32.32 51.07
N PRO A 673 34.18 33.59 50.81
CA PRO A 673 32.79 34.01 50.88
C PRO A 673 32.35 35.23 49.99
N GLN A 674 31.04 35.41 49.91
CA GLN A 674 30.22 36.65 49.84
C GLN A 674 30.50 37.78 48.85
N ASP A 675 29.43 38.07 48.12
CA ASP A 675 28.65 39.34 47.99
C ASP A 675 29.10 40.45 47.00
N SER A 676 28.05 41.06 46.46
CA SER A 676 27.91 42.36 45.79
C SER A 676 28.00 42.43 44.27
N GLY A 677 26.83 42.60 43.73
CA GLY A 677 26.27 43.62 42.92
C GLY A 677 27.16 44.40 41.93
N ASP A 678 26.75 44.38 40.68
CA ASP A 678 26.49 45.57 39.88
C ASP A 678 26.14 45.21 38.43
N THR A 679 25.01 45.74 38.01
CA THR A 679 24.64 45.96 36.59
C THR A 679 25.48 47.06 35.96
N PRO A 680 25.77 47.05 34.67
CA PRO A 680 25.36 48.18 33.83
C PRO A 680 24.73 47.80 32.48
N GLN A 681 23.70 48.52 32.21
CA GLN A 681 23.07 49.06 31.02
C GLN A 681 23.80 48.95 29.68
N ASP A 682 22.97 48.49 28.71
CA ASP A 682 22.55 49.20 27.48
C ASP A 682 23.62 49.68 26.48
N ASN A 683 23.49 49.17 25.26
CA ASN A 683 23.44 50.02 24.07
C ASN A 683 23.00 49.19 22.86
N GLY A 684 21.90 49.60 22.28
CA GLY A 684 21.34 49.11 21.08
C GLY A 684 22.15 49.43 19.82
N ASP A 685 21.88 48.66 18.79
CA ASP A 685 21.85 49.10 17.40
C ASP A 685 21.05 48.06 16.58
N GLU A 686 19.88 48.48 16.17
CA GLU A 686 19.17 47.92 15.00
C GLU A 686 19.88 48.36 13.71
N PRO A 687 19.80 47.57 12.66
CA PRO A 687 19.56 48.16 11.34
C PRO A 687 18.35 47.55 10.62
N GLN A 688 17.68 48.51 10.06
CA GLN A 688 16.51 48.57 9.22
C GLN A 688 16.46 47.55 8.05
N ASP A 689 15.25 47.09 7.89
CA ASP A 689 14.49 46.70 6.72
C ASP A 689 14.97 47.24 5.36
N SER A 690 15.13 46.36 4.37
CA SER A 690 14.91 46.65 2.96
C SER A 690 14.35 45.39 2.25
N GLY A 691 13.06 45.48 1.97
CA GLY A 691 12.38 44.53 1.16
C GLY A 691 12.86 44.55 -0.29
N ASP A 692 12.91 43.40 -0.88
CA ASP A 692 12.74 43.21 -2.34
C ASP A 692 12.18 41.81 -2.59
N THR A 693 10.98 41.80 -3.09
CA THR A 693 10.33 40.68 -3.73
C THR A 693 10.89 40.48 -5.13
N PRO A 694 11.25 39.27 -5.58
CA PRO A 694 11.35 38.97 -7.01
C PRO A 694 10.11 38.23 -7.48
N GLN A 695 9.57 38.76 -8.57
CA GLN A 695 8.54 38.21 -9.43
C GLN A 695 8.95 36.87 -10.05
N ASP A 696 7.97 36.02 -10.12
CA ASP A 696 7.85 34.79 -10.86
C ASP A 696 8.12 35.00 -12.37
N ASN A 697 9.02 34.20 -12.95
CA ASN A 697 9.10 33.94 -14.38
C ASN A 697 9.40 32.45 -14.58
N GLY A 698 8.36 31.72 -14.97
CA GLY A 698 8.46 30.34 -15.39
C GLY A 698 9.26 30.20 -16.68
N ASP A 699 10.21 29.27 -16.66
CA ASP A 699 10.77 28.65 -17.84
C ASP A 699 10.84 27.14 -17.62
N ILE A 700 10.11 26.41 -18.48
CA ILE A 700 10.09 24.95 -18.57
C ILE A 700 11.28 24.52 -19.43
N PRO A 701 12.19 23.65 -18.99
CA PRO A 701 13.19 23.07 -19.85
C PRO A 701 12.58 21.95 -20.71
N GLN A 702 12.72 22.06 -22.01
CA GLN A 702 12.51 20.97 -22.97
C GLN A 702 13.68 19.99 -22.87
N ASP A 703 13.36 18.74 -22.57
CA ASP A 703 14.30 17.62 -22.60
C ASP A 703 14.35 17.04 -24.02
N SER A 704 15.54 17.05 -24.61
CA SER A 704 15.88 16.42 -25.87
C SER A 704 16.58 15.10 -25.58
N GLY A 705 15.83 14.00 -25.57
CA GLY A 705 16.37 12.65 -25.42
C GLY A 705 16.85 12.08 -26.76
N ASP A 706 18.14 11.87 -26.90
CA ASP A 706 18.77 11.06 -27.94
C ASP A 706 18.68 9.56 -27.55
N ILE A 707 18.07 8.77 -28.44
CA ILE A 707 18.03 7.29 -28.35
C ILE A 707 19.18 6.74 -29.21
N PRO A 708 20.10 5.92 -28.69
CA PRO A 708 21.08 5.20 -29.51
C PRO A 708 20.40 4.00 -30.21
N GLN A 709 20.55 3.93 -31.51
CA GLN A 709 20.24 2.72 -32.30
C GLN A 709 21.33 1.67 -32.08
N ASP A 710 20.92 0.49 -31.66
CA ASP A 710 21.78 -0.70 -31.68
C ASP A 710 21.52 -1.51 -32.96
N ASN A 711 22.61 -1.78 -33.68
CA ASN A 711 22.62 -2.62 -34.89
C ASN A 711 22.86 -4.08 -34.47
N GLY A 712 21.87 -4.91 -34.70
CA GLY A 712 22.01 -6.33 -34.58
C GLY A 712 22.83 -6.97 -35.72
N GLN A 713 23.62 -7.95 -35.37
CA GLN A 713 23.96 -9.11 -36.22
C GLN A 713 24.41 -10.28 -35.33
N GLN A 714 23.69 -11.30 -35.35
CA GLN A 714 23.78 -12.77 -35.51
C GLN A 714 22.87 -13.50 -34.53
#